data_288d649c2bf2bb352da5cbd683f94552
#
_entry.id   288d649c2bf2bb352da5cbd683f94552
#
_cell.length_a   1.000
_cell.length_b   1.000
_cell.length_c   1.000
_cell.angle_alpha   90.00
_cell.angle_beta   90.00
_cell.angle_gamma   90.00
#
_symmetry.space_group_name_H-M   'P 1'
#
loop_
_entity.id
_entity.type
_entity.pdbx_description
1 polymer ?
#
loop_
_entity_poly.entity_id
_entity_poly.type
_entity_poly.pdbx_seq_one_letter_code
_entity_poly.pdbx_strand_id
1 'polypeptide(L)'
;MKKKLVLLLLVLGLTSSLLAQPQEKLPRTLLPLSVLQDIINESSGELALQNEIYLTGVNRNRRPEEYQNGYFETRFILDRLKEYNFDEAAIIELPTSSPKTWDAEQAELWLVEPMKKKLYDLKDVPATLCSGSVSTDTTAELVDVGPGYSEAFYQGKEVKDKIVLVYGSPERARQLAVEKFGAKGIIACTSSHPEFDRDQLGWNSIRIGEKDKPAFAFMVSERTYYDLKQMLERKIKVKVRAVVKSQMVPYREEMTMGYLKGTEKSNQELVLTGHLFEGFSKQGANDDVSGCVAILEAGRVIKQLVADGKIPPLKRSIRFLFVPEISGTMAYIKKYPDIAQKFYANLNEDMVGEALIKNLSAFRLETSPYSLPTYLNDVVASFVEWMGASQRIAQDSGWEYYEVLSPAGSRDPFYYTIDRFSGGSDHIVFVDGAVRVPAVMFICWPDMWYHTSGDLPDKSDSTQLKRVVTLTVASAIFLSNAGPKEAILILNEVATRGQERLGQEKGRAEAMIISAGKNLATARKEAVNILTQAFEREEEALQSVKFFGQDDQQFLTLLKAKLLTLNQMRETWQKELEAVYLATCASQKVKSEKLELTADELRLSRIVPVRKPLPAGAEPWTVLMKLREMNVQVSPFIFQAEFELRNFINGQRSILDIRNAASAEYEPLPLLDVEKYFQALEKAGMVELKKK
;
A
#
# COMPACT_ATOMS: atom_id res chain seq x y z
N MET A 1 -17.75 -69.35 -11.15
CA MET A 1 -17.50 -68.69 -9.87
C MET A 1 -16.17 -67.89 -9.83
N LYS A 2 -15.02 -68.42 -10.30
CA LYS A 2 -13.70 -67.73 -10.24
C LYS A 2 -13.63 -66.42 -11.02
N LYS A 3 -14.30 -66.25 -12.18
CA LYS A 3 -14.29 -65.00 -12.96
C LYS A 3 -15.14 -63.85 -12.32
N LYS A 4 -16.20 -64.17 -11.57
CA LYS A 4 -17.01 -63.17 -10.85
C LYS A 4 -16.28 -62.67 -9.59
N LEU A 5 -15.47 -63.51 -8.96
CA LEU A 5 -14.69 -63.12 -7.78
C LEU A 5 -13.52 -62.19 -8.11
N VAL A 6 -12.87 -62.43 -9.30
CA VAL A 6 -11.81 -61.53 -9.78
C VAL A 6 -12.32 -60.17 -10.18
N LEU A 7 -13.53 -60.09 -10.76
CA LEU A 7 -14.18 -58.82 -11.12
C LEU A 7 -14.61 -58.02 -9.87
N LEU A 8 -15.08 -58.73 -8.82
CA LEU A 8 -15.45 -58.09 -7.55
C LEU A 8 -14.21 -57.56 -6.81
N LEU A 9 -13.10 -58.26 -6.84
CA LEU A 9 -11.82 -57.82 -6.25
C LEU A 9 -11.19 -56.65 -7.04
N LEU A 10 -11.34 -56.60 -8.37
CA LEU A 10 -10.92 -55.48 -9.20
C LEU A 10 -11.79 -54.20 -8.97
N VAL A 11 -13.11 -54.39 -8.80
CA VAL A 11 -14.00 -53.27 -8.48
C VAL A 11 -13.76 -52.75 -7.05
N LEU A 12 -13.53 -53.62 -6.08
CA LEU A 12 -13.14 -53.22 -4.72
C LEU A 12 -11.74 -52.64 -4.66
N GLY A 13 -10.81 -53.09 -5.47
CA GLY A 13 -9.48 -52.47 -5.60
C GLY A 13 -9.48 -51.11 -6.27
N LEU A 14 -10.37 -50.89 -7.24
CA LEU A 14 -10.57 -49.55 -7.89
C LEU A 14 -11.30 -48.58 -6.99
N THR A 15 -12.25 -49.03 -6.17
CA THR A 15 -12.94 -48.16 -5.20
C THR A 15 -12.05 -47.82 -4.01
N SER A 16 -11.17 -48.74 -3.57
CA SER A 16 -10.20 -48.41 -2.51
C SER A 16 -9.04 -47.53 -3.00
N SER A 17 -8.66 -47.58 -4.27
CA SER A 17 -7.68 -46.61 -4.83
C SER A 17 -8.28 -45.23 -5.10
N LEU A 18 -9.60 -45.13 -5.34
CA LEU A 18 -10.31 -43.84 -5.38
C LEU A 18 -10.51 -43.22 -4.00
N LEU A 19 -10.50 -44.03 -2.92
CA LEU A 19 -10.61 -43.54 -1.54
C LEU A 19 -9.24 -43.25 -0.89
N ALA A 20 -8.16 -43.49 -1.57
CA ALA A 20 -6.79 -43.32 -1.05
C ALA A 20 -6.02 -42.23 -1.80
N GLN A 21 -6.69 -41.18 -2.31
CA GLN A 21 -5.98 -39.94 -2.55
C GLN A 21 -5.54 -39.39 -1.18
N PRO A 22 -4.26 -39.06 -0.99
CA PRO A 22 -3.88 -38.40 0.24
C PRO A 22 -4.73 -37.12 0.34
N GLN A 23 -5.60 -37.07 1.38
CA GLN A 23 -6.26 -35.82 1.73
C GLN A 23 -5.14 -34.80 1.91
N GLU A 24 -5.04 -33.83 1.02
CA GLU A 24 -4.21 -32.67 1.27
C GLU A 24 -4.67 -32.10 2.61
N LYS A 25 -3.81 -32.20 3.61
CA LYS A 25 -4.14 -31.63 4.92
C LYS A 25 -4.19 -30.13 4.76
N LEU A 26 -5.27 -29.51 5.26
CA LEU A 26 -5.30 -28.07 5.37
C LEU A 26 -3.99 -27.56 6.01
N PRO A 27 -3.45 -26.46 5.51
CA PRO A 27 -2.23 -25.88 6.07
C PRO A 27 -2.45 -25.59 7.56
N ARG A 28 -1.38 -25.66 8.30
CA ARG A 28 -1.38 -25.32 9.72
C ARG A 28 -1.84 -23.88 9.88
N THR A 29 -2.75 -23.64 10.81
CA THR A 29 -3.24 -22.32 11.14
C THR A 29 -2.97 -21.96 12.60
N LEU A 30 -2.79 -20.67 12.88
CA LEU A 30 -2.55 -20.14 14.23
C LEU A 30 -3.80 -20.14 15.11
N LEU A 31 -5.00 -20.11 14.51
CA LEU A 31 -6.27 -20.23 15.21
C LEU A 31 -6.86 -21.64 15.05
N PRO A 32 -7.65 -22.12 16.05
CA PRO A 32 -8.44 -23.34 15.88
C PRO A 32 -9.39 -23.23 14.68
N LEU A 33 -9.55 -24.31 13.91
CA LEU A 33 -10.45 -24.32 12.74
C LEU A 33 -11.90 -23.99 13.10
N SER A 34 -12.37 -24.35 14.30
CA SER A 34 -13.70 -23.98 14.79
C SER A 34 -13.88 -22.47 14.94
N VAL A 35 -12.84 -21.77 15.39
CA VAL A 35 -12.85 -20.30 15.48
C VAL A 35 -12.87 -19.67 14.10
N LEU A 36 -12.06 -20.18 13.16
CA LEU A 36 -12.09 -19.72 11.78
C LEU A 36 -13.47 -19.94 11.13
N GLN A 37 -14.12 -21.08 11.40
CA GLN A 37 -15.47 -21.33 10.92
C GLN A 37 -16.50 -20.36 11.51
N ASP A 38 -16.41 -20.05 12.80
CA ASP A 38 -17.28 -19.05 13.44
C ASP A 38 -17.05 -17.66 12.81
N ILE A 39 -15.81 -17.28 12.51
CA ILE A 39 -15.47 -16.03 11.80
C ILE A 39 -16.08 -16.01 10.39
N ILE A 40 -15.91 -17.07 9.61
CA ILE A 40 -16.48 -17.19 8.25
C ILE A 40 -18.00 -17.06 8.26
N ASN A 41 -18.65 -17.73 9.21
CA ASN A 41 -20.12 -17.74 9.33
C ASN A 41 -20.67 -16.38 9.71
N GLU A 42 -19.96 -15.62 10.55
CA GLU A 42 -20.40 -14.29 11.00
C GLU A 42 -20.07 -13.17 10.01
N SER A 43 -18.99 -13.32 9.22
CA SER A 43 -18.55 -12.30 8.25
C SER A 43 -19.54 -12.14 7.09
N SER A 44 -19.95 -10.91 6.79
CA SER A 44 -20.86 -10.59 5.69
C SER A 44 -20.22 -9.66 4.67
N GLY A 45 -19.87 -10.22 3.51
CA GLY A 45 -19.42 -9.41 2.38
C GLY A 45 -20.52 -8.56 1.76
N GLU A 46 -21.79 -9.04 1.83
CA GLU A 46 -22.93 -8.27 1.36
C GLU A 46 -23.17 -7.01 2.20
N LEU A 47 -22.99 -7.10 3.53
CA LEU A 47 -23.15 -5.94 4.40
C LEU A 47 -22.04 -4.91 4.17
N ALA A 48 -20.79 -5.39 3.98
CA ALA A 48 -19.68 -4.52 3.62
C ALA A 48 -19.95 -3.81 2.28
N LEU A 49 -20.31 -4.56 1.22
CA LEU A 49 -20.65 -4.00 -0.09
C LEU A 49 -21.85 -3.03 -0.02
N GLN A 50 -22.86 -3.32 0.80
CA GLN A 50 -23.98 -2.41 0.98
C GLN A 50 -23.54 -1.08 1.59
N ASN A 51 -22.67 -1.11 2.60
CA ASN A 51 -22.10 0.12 3.20
C ASN A 51 -21.25 0.89 2.19
N GLU A 52 -20.47 0.22 1.35
CA GLU A 52 -19.72 0.84 0.25
C GLU A 52 -20.65 1.55 -0.74
N ILE A 53 -21.74 0.89 -1.16
CA ILE A 53 -22.75 1.50 -2.04
C ILE A 53 -23.37 2.75 -1.40
N TYR A 54 -23.67 2.73 -0.11
CA TYR A 54 -24.20 3.89 0.59
C TYR A 54 -23.20 5.06 0.61
N LEU A 55 -21.93 4.78 0.81
CA LEU A 55 -20.88 5.80 0.89
C LEU A 55 -20.55 6.38 -0.48
N THR A 56 -20.51 5.57 -1.53
CA THR A 56 -19.99 5.96 -2.84
C THR A 56 -21.08 6.16 -3.90
N GLY A 57 -22.27 5.66 -3.68
CA GLY A 57 -23.37 5.70 -4.65
C GLY A 57 -24.22 6.96 -4.62
N VAL A 58 -24.13 7.80 -3.57
CA VAL A 58 -25.14 8.83 -3.28
C VAL A 58 -24.74 10.26 -3.61
N ASN A 59 -23.54 10.68 -3.37
CA ASN A 59 -23.09 12.06 -3.62
C ASN A 59 -21.64 12.09 -4.10
N ARG A 60 -21.51 12.46 -5.36
CA ARG A 60 -20.19 12.65 -5.97
C ARG A 60 -19.59 14.02 -5.70
N ASN A 61 -20.43 14.99 -5.33
CA ASN A 61 -20.03 16.34 -5.02
C ASN A 61 -20.48 16.70 -3.62
N ARG A 62 -19.60 17.27 -2.80
CA ARG A 62 -19.92 17.72 -1.46
C ARG A 62 -20.93 18.86 -1.50
N ARG A 63 -21.83 18.87 -0.52
CA ARG A 63 -22.75 19.98 -0.33
C ARG A 63 -22.04 21.09 0.43
N PRO A 64 -22.34 22.36 0.15
CA PRO A 64 -21.73 23.49 0.87
C PRO A 64 -21.86 23.41 2.39
N GLU A 65 -22.95 22.83 2.88
CA GLU A 65 -23.22 22.67 4.32
C GLU A 65 -22.26 21.69 5.00
N GLU A 66 -21.72 20.71 4.26
CA GLU A 66 -20.79 19.72 4.80
C GLU A 66 -19.48 20.35 5.25
N TYR A 67 -19.01 21.37 4.55
CA TYR A 67 -17.80 22.10 4.93
C TYR A 67 -17.93 22.86 6.27
N GLN A 68 -19.16 23.11 6.71
CA GLN A 68 -19.44 23.81 7.97
C GLN A 68 -19.85 22.85 9.09
N ASN A 69 -20.64 21.81 8.76
CA ASN A 69 -21.35 20.97 9.73
C ASN A 69 -20.78 19.58 9.88
N GLY A 70 -19.76 19.18 9.09
CA GLY A 70 -19.16 17.84 9.07
C GLY A 70 -19.58 17.01 7.87
N TYR A 71 -18.74 16.09 7.51
CA TYR A 71 -18.86 15.33 6.28
C TYR A 71 -19.84 14.17 6.41
N PHE A 72 -20.48 13.81 5.30
CA PHE A 72 -21.41 12.68 5.24
C PHE A 72 -20.73 11.37 5.63
N GLU A 73 -19.54 11.13 5.09
CA GLU A 73 -18.77 9.90 5.25
C GLU A 73 -18.41 9.64 6.72
N THR A 74 -17.90 10.64 7.42
CA THR A 74 -17.53 10.51 8.84
C THR A 74 -18.73 10.26 9.73
N ARG A 75 -19.86 10.91 9.44
CA ARG A 75 -21.12 10.67 10.17
C ARG A 75 -21.68 9.29 9.91
N PHE A 76 -21.66 8.84 8.65
CA PHE A 76 -22.12 7.50 8.30
C PHE A 76 -21.34 6.42 9.08
N ILE A 77 -20.01 6.50 9.07
CA ILE A 77 -19.17 5.57 9.81
C ILE A 77 -19.45 5.67 11.33
N LEU A 78 -19.54 6.88 11.88
CA LEU A 78 -19.89 7.05 13.30
C LEU A 78 -21.20 6.39 13.68
N ASP A 79 -22.23 6.53 12.85
CA ASP A 79 -23.56 5.95 13.11
C ASP A 79 -23.50 4.42 13.05
N ARG A 80 -22.74 3.84 12.11
CA ARG A 80 -22.51 2.40 12.05
C ARG A 80 -21.73 1.87 13.25
N LEU A 81 -20.67 2.55 13.69
CA LEU A 81 -19.92 2.17 14.89
C LEU A 81 -20.81 2.13 16.13
N LYS A 82 -21.72 3.10 16.28
CA LYS A 82 -22.69 3.14 17.37
C LYS A 82 -23.72 2.01 17.25
N GLU A 83 -24.25 1.76 16.05
CA GLU A 83 -25.18 0.66 15.77
C GLU A 83 -24.56 -0.71 16.11
N TYR A 84 -23.27 -0.89 15.83
CA TYR A 84 -22.52 -2.10 16.13
C TYR A 84 -22.00 -2.18 17.57
N ASN A 85 -22.43 -1.25 18.42
CA ASN A 85 -22.10 -1.21 19.86
C ASN A 85 -20.60 -1.19 20.15
N PHE A 86 -19.83 -0.38 19.41
CA PHE A 86 -18.44 -0.13 19.76
C PHE A 86 -18.36 0.53 21.15
N ASP A 87 -17.28 0.24 21.88
CA ASP A 87 -17.14 0.75 23.26
C ASP A 87 -16.92 2.27 23.27
N GLU A 88 -16.24 2.80 22.24
CA GLU A 88 -16.13 4.24 21.96
C GLU A 88 -16.20 4.48 20.45
N ALA A 89 -16.85 5.56 20.05
CA ALA A 89 -16.90 6.03 18.68
C ALA A 89 -16.99 7.57 18.64
N ALA A 90 -16.16 8.22 17.85
CA ALA A 90 -16.10 9.68 17.77
C ALA A 90 -15.62 10.18 16.41
N ILE A 91 -16.12 11.35 16.00
CA ILE A 91 -15.48 12.16 14.96
C ILE A 91 -14.42 13.04 15.62
N ILE A 92 -13.24 13.05 15.05
CA ILE A 92 -12.08 13.79 15.54
C ILE A 92 -11.69 14.82 14.49
N GLU A 93 -11.70 16.09 14.85
CA GLU A 93 -11.14 17.15 14.03
C GLU A 93 -9.61 17.12 14.11
N LEU A 94 -8.95 17.12 12.97
CA LEU A 94 -7.49 17.05 12.85
C LEU A 94 -6.91 18.45 12.60
N PRO A 95 -5.66 18.71 13.03
CA PRO A 95 -4.93 19.89 12.61
C PRO A 95 -4.71 19.88 11.09
N THR A 96 -5.08 20.95 10.41
CA THR A 96 -4.81 21.13 8.99
C THR A 96 -3.83 22.29 8.75
N SER A 97 -2.98 22.14 7.75
CA SER A 97 -2.08 23.21 7.29
C SER A 97 -2.80 24.26 6.45
N SER A 98 -3.97 23.93 5.90
CA SER A 98 -4.76 24.85 5.07
C SER A 98 -6.17 25.00 5.64
N PRO A 99 -6.58 26.22 6.06
CA PRO A 99 -7.94 26.49 6.54
C PRO A 99 -8.96 26.58 5.39
N LYS A 100 -8.53 26.42 4.15
CA LYS A 100 -9.38 26.45 2.96
C LYS A 100 -8.98 25.36 1.99
N THR A 101 -9.98 24.81 1.30
CA THR A 101 -9.79 23.91 0.16
C THR A 101 -10.51 24.44 -1.07
N TRP A 102 -10.11 23.92 -2.21
CA TRP A 102 -10.77 24.23 -3.47
C TRP A 102 -12.04 23.38 -3.64
N ASP A 103 -13.10 23.99 -4.18
CA ASP A 103 -14.35 23.32 -4.50
C ASP A 103 -14.97 23.91 -5.78
N ALA A 104 -15.82 23.12 -6.45
CA ALA A 104 -16.49 23.55 -7.68
C ALA A 104 -18.01 23.29 -7.61
N GLU A 105 -18.76 24.32 -7.90
CA GLU A 105 -20.23 24.29 -7.97
C GLU A 105 -20.73 23.83 -9.35
N GLN A 106 -19.99 24.19 -10.41
CA GLN A 106 -20.37 23.91 -11.79
C GLN A 106 -19.13 23.71 -12.67
N ALA A 107 -19.18 22.69 -13.53
CA ALA A 107 -18.26 22.59 -14.66
C ALA A 107 -18.98 21.94 -15.84
N GLU A 108 -18.93 22.60 -16.99
CA GLU A 108 -19.50 22.08 -18.24
C GLU A 108 -18.51 22.27 -19.39
N LEU A 109 -18.31 21.22 -20.17
CA LEU A 109 -17.53 21.26 -21.40
C LEU A 109 -18.43 21.03 -22.59
N TRP A 110 -18.44 21.97 -23.55
CA TRP A 110 -19.25 21.94 -24.73
C TRP A 110 -18.40 21.95 -26.01
N LEU A 111 -18.72 21.09 -26.97
CA LEU A 111 -18.36 21.32 -28.35
C LEU A 111 -19.33 22.35 -28.92
N VAL A 112 -18.81 23.43 -29.55
CA VAL A 112 -19.61 24.53 -30.12
C VAL A 112 -19.59 24.49 -31.64
N GLU A 113 -18.44 24.26 -32.22
CA GLU A 113 -18.24 24.03 -33.66
C GLU A 113 -17.48 22.70 -33.83
N PRO A 114 -17.84 21.86 -34.81
CA PRO A 114 -18.76 22.08 -35.92
C PRO A 114 -20.25 21.84 -35.58
N MET A 115 -20.56 21.35 -34.39
CA MET A 115 -21.93 21.13 -33.91
C MET A 115 -22.01 21.46 -32.40
N LYS A 116 -23.20 21.85 -31.94
CA LYS A 116 -23.42 22.09 -30.52
C LYS A 116 -23.72 20.78 -29.78
N LYS A 117 -22.80 20.35 -28.88
CA LYS A 117 -22.96 19.14 -28.07
C LYS A 117 -22.33 19.36 -26.69
N LYS A 118 -23.05 19.04 -25.62
CA LYS A 118 -22.44 18.96 -24.28
C LYS A 118 -21.57 17.68 -24.26
N LEU A 119 -20.31 17.83 -23.92
CA LEU A 119 -19.38 16.71 -23.82
C LEU A 119 -19.39 16.15 -22.40
N TYR A 120 -19.26 17.03 -21.40
CA TYR A 120 -19.20 16.64 -20.00
C TYR A 120 -19.90 17.65 -19.10
N ASP A 121 -20.36 17.16 -17.94
CA ASP A 121 -20.97 17.95 -16.87
C ASP A 121 -20.44 17.41 -15.53
N LEU A 122 -20.03 18.31 -14.63
CA LEU A 122 -19.55 17.96 -13.28
C LEU A 122 -20.55 17.08 -12.50
N LYS A 123 -21.85 17.32 -12.71
CA LYS A 123 -22.91 16.56 -12.03
C LYS A 123 -22.99 15.10 -12.47
N ASP A 124 -22.57 14.81 -13.71
CA ASP A 124 -22.59 13.45 -14.26
C ASP A 124 -21.29 12.72 -13.96
N VAL A 125 -20.14 13.40 -14.14
CA VAL A 125 -18.79 12.84 -13.95
C VAL A 125 -17.89 13.89 -13.31
N PRO A 126 -17.77 13.91 -11.98
CA PRO A 126 -16.94 14.90 -11.27
C PRO A 126 -15.46 14.91 -11.70
N ALA A 127 -14.91 13.74 -12.06
CA ALA A 127 -13.53 13.60 -12.55
C ALA A 127 -13.25 14.40 -13.84
N THR A 128 -14.28 14.94 -14.50
CA THR A 128 -14.07 15.78 -15.70
C THR A 128 -13.35 17.10 -15.39
N LEU A 129 -13.47 17.65 -14.19
CA LEU A 129 -12.81 18.90 -13.82
C LEU A 129 -11.58 18.63 -12.97
N CYS A 130 -10.42 19.07 -13.43
CA CYS A 130 -9.22 19.04 -12.61
C CYS A 130 -9.39 20.00 -11.41
N SER A 131 -9.12 19.47 -10.19
CA SER A 131 -9.07 20.33 -9.00
C SER A 131 -8.03 21.42 -9.16
N GLY A 132 -8.29 22.59 -8.57
CA GLY A 132 -7.48 23.81 -8.76
C GLY A 132 -7.85 24.67 -9.97
N SER A 133 -8.78 24.21 -10.83
CA SER A 133 -9.28 25.01 -11.95
C SER A 133 -9.98 26.28 -11.49
N VAL A 134 -9.71 27.43 -12.13
CA VAL A 134 -10.35 28.69 -11.80
C VAL A 134 -11.68 28.88 -12.52
N SER A 135 -12.57 29.71 -11.96
CA SER A 135 -13.84 30.07 -12.58
C SER A 135 -13.64 30.71 -13.93
N THR A 136 -14.42 30.28 -14.93
CA THR A 136 -14.36 30.78 -16.30
C THR A 136 -15.66 30.54 -17.06
N ASP A 137 -15.93 31.36 -18.07
CA ASP A 137 -16.86 31.08 -19.18
C ASP A 137 -16.13 31.46 -20.46
N THR A 138 -15.45 30.50 -21.05
CA THR A 138 -14.54 30.73 -22.16
C THR A 138 -14.91 29.88 -23.35
N THR A 139 -15.06 30.53 -24.52
CA THR A 139 -15.17 29.86 -25.81
C THR A 139 -13.91 30.15 -26.63
N ALA A 140 -13.24 29.11 -27.12
CA ALA A 140 -12.05 29.27 -27.92
C ALA A 140 -11.87 28.09 -28.91
N GLU A 141 -10.98 28.31 -29.90
CA GLU A 141 -10.57 27.24 -30.81
C GLU A 141 -9.72 26.22 -30.06
N LEU A 142 -9.81 24.96 -30.47
CA LEU A 142 -9.05 23.84 -29.93
C LEU A 142 -7.82 23.60 -30.81
N VAL A 143 -6.67 23.36 -30.14
CA VAL A 143 -5.39 23.05 -30.80
C VAL A 143 -4.78 21.82 -30.15
N ASP A 144 -4.53 20.77 -30.96
CA ASP A 144 -3.82 19.58 -30.47
C ASP A 144 -2.32 19.86 -30.32
N VAL A 145 -1.81 19.65 -29.10
CA VAL A 145 -0.39 19.76 -28.77
C VAL A 145 0.23 18.41 -28.37
N GLY A 146 -0.50 17.29 -28.61
CA GLY A 146 -0.02 15.97 -28.26
C GLY A 146 0.26 15.81 -26.77
N PRO A 147 1.41 15.25 -26.34
CA PRO A 147 1.71 15.06 -24.92
C PRO A 147 1.91 16.36 -24.10
N GLY A 148 2.21 17.48 -24.74
CA GLY A 148 2.24 18.82 -24.17
C GLY A 148 3.33 19.13 -23.13
N TYR A 149 4.20 18.21 -22.76
CA TYR A 149 5.19 18.38 -21.69
C TYR A 149 6.56 18.95 -22.16
N SER A 150 6.74 19.18 -23.46
CA SER A 150 7.97 19.74 -24.05
C SER A 150 7.64 20.83 -25.05
N GLU A 151 8.48 21.85 -25.13
CA GLU A 151 8.32 22.97 -26.09
C GLU A 151 8.27 22.51 -27.55
N ALA A 152 8.90 21.40 -27.88
CA ALA A 152 8.86 20.83 -29.23
C ALA A 152 7.44 20.54 -29.73
N PHE A 153 6.52 20.21 -28.82
CA PHE A 153 5.12 19.94 -29.16
C PHE A 153 4.31 21.17 -29.54
N TYR A 154 4.83 22.38 -29.24
CA TYR A 154 4.19 23.67 -29.52
C TYR A 154 4.77 24.35 -30.78
N GLN A 155 5.87 23.84 -31.34
CA GLN A 155 6.50 24.43 -32.54
C GLN A 155 5.54 24.44 -33.72
N GLY A 156 5.43 25.59 -34.40
CA GLY A 156 4.54 25.78 -35.53
C GLY A 156 3.04 25.81 -35.20
N LYS A 157 2.66 25.82 -33.92
CA LYS A 157 1.26 25.86 -33.48
C LYS A 157 0.93 27.22 -32.86
N GLU A 158 -0.19 27.76 -33.25
CA GLU A 158 -0.73 29.00 -32.71
C GLU A 158 -1.59 28.69 -31.49
N VAL A 159 -1.03 28.82 -30.29
CA VAL A 159 -1.62 28.39 -29.01
C VAL A 159 -2.23 29.54 -28.23
N LYS A 160 -1.71 30.76 -28.44
CA LYS A 160 -2.16 31.97 -27.71
C LYS A 160 -3.67 32.17 -27.86
N ASP A 161 -4.36 32.43 -26.75
CA ASP A 161 -5.81 32.64 -26.65
C ASP A 161 -6.70 31.44 -27.06
N LYS A 162 -6.10 30.26 -27.24
CA LYS A 162 -6.81 29.01 -27.57
C LYS A 162 -6.87 28.06 -26.37
N ILE A 163 -7.62 26.97 -26.51
CA ILE A 163 -7.62 25.83 -25.59
C ILE A 163 -6.78 24.74 -26.22
N VAL A 164 -5.92 24.10 -25.42
CA VAL A 164 -5.07 23.00 -25.93
C VAL A 164 -5.68 21.65 -25.64
N LEU A 165 -5.56 20.72 -26.59
CA LEU A 165 -5.87 19.31 -26.43
C LEU A 165 -4.57 18.55 -26.14
N VAL A 166 -4.55 17.78 -25.04
CA VAL A 166 -3.34 17.13 -24.51
C VAL A 166 -3.60 15.64 -24.26
N TYR A 167 -2.70 14.78 -24.68
CA TYR A 167 -2.65 13.38 -24.26
C TYR A 167 -1.55 13.22 -23.19
N GLY A 168 -1.88 13.49 -21.93
CA GLY A 168 -0.92 13.50 -20.83
C GLY A 168 -1.35 14.38 -19.66
N SER A 169 -0.43 14.59 -18.71
CA SER A 169 -0.68 15.35 -17.49
C SER A 169 -1.10 16.81 -17.76
N PRO A 170 -2.29 17.24 -17.28
CA PRO A 170 -2.73 18.62 -17.40
C PRO A 170 -1.81 19.60 -16.68
N GLU A 171 -1.23 19.23 -15.53
CA GLU A 171 -0.31 20.10 -14.78
C GLU A 171 1.01 20.34 -15.55
N ARG A 172 1.58 19.30 -16.15
CA ARG A 172 2.79 19.47 -16.97
C ARG A 172 2.54 20.33 -18.21
N ALA A 173 1.36 20.14 -18.83
CA ALA A 173 0.96 20.95 -19.97
C ALA A 173 0.69 22.41 -19.58
N ARG A 174 0.10 22.68 -18.40
CA ARG A 174 -0.19 24.01 -17.89
C ARG A 174 1.04 24.91 -17.85
N GLN A 175 2.15 24.38 -17.35
CA GLN A 175 3.41 25.11 -17.22
C GLN A 175 3.93 25.65 -18.58
N LEU A 176 3.67 24.94 -19.65
CA LEU A 176 4.05 25.38 -20.99
C LEU A 176 2.90 26.09 -21.72
N ALA A 177 1.75 25.44 -21.86
CA ALA A 177 0.63 25.94 -22.65
C ALA A 177 0.14 27.29 -22.13
N VAL A 178 -0.11 27.40 -20.81
CA VAL A 178 -0.68 28.61 -20.21
C VAL A 178 0.40 29.62 -19.87
N GLU A 179 1.41 29.23 -19.11
CA GLU A 179 2.42 30.16 -18.61
C GLU A 179 3.28 30.72 -19.73
N LYS A 180 3.78 29.87 -20.61
CA LYS A 180 4.70 30.27 -21.66
C LYS A 180 4.00 30.70 -22.95
N PHE A 181 3.06 29.87 -23.45
CA PHE A 181 2.45 30.08 -24.77
C PHE A 181 1.10 30.80 -24.76
N GLY A 182 0.53 31.09 -23.56
CA GLY A 182 -0.66 31.92 -23.41
C GLY A 182 -1.98 31.26 -23.81
N ALA A 183 -2.09 29.96 -23.70
CA ALA A 183 -3.37 29.23 -23.81
C ALA A 183 -4.33 29.66 -22.71
N LYS A 184 -5.64 29.62 -22.99
CA LYS A 184 -6.71 29.94 -22.01
C LYS A 184 -7.01 28.80 -21.06
N GLY A 185 -6.81 27.56 -21.50
CA GLY A 185 -7.10 26.35 -20.72
C GLY A 185 -6.70 25.08 -21.43
N ILE A 186 -7.00 23.96 -20.80
CA ILE A 186 -6.52 22.64 -21.20
C ILE A 186 -7.69 21.67 -21.25
N ILE A 187 -7.73 20.83 -22.25
CA ILE A 187 -8.50 19.59 -22.30
C ILE A 187 -7.49 18.46 -22.35
N ALA A 188 -7.47 17.61 -21.32
CA ALA A 188 -6.49 16.55 -21.20
C ALA A 188 -7.14 15.18 -21.17
N CYS A 189 -6.43 14.18 -21.64
CA CYS A 189 -6.76 12.78 -21.49
C CYS A 189 -5.59 12.08 -20.80
N THR A 190 -5.87 11.44 -19.66
CA THR A 190 -5.04 10.43 -19.04
C THR A 190 -5.94 9.31 -18.58
N SER A 191 -5.56 8.07 -18.83
CA SER A 191 -6.18 6.90 -18.24
C SER A 191 -5.08 5.90 -17.95
N SER A 192 -5.20 5.18 -16.86
CA SER A 192 -4.23 4.15 -16.48
C SER A 192 -4.31 2.97 -17.47
N HIS A 193 -5.51 2.60 -17.88
CA HIS A 193 -5.79 1.43 -18.71
C HIS A 193 -6.87 1.71 -19.77
N PRO A 194 -6.60 2.57 -20.76
CA PRO A 194 -7.57 2.92 -21.79
C PRO A 194 -7.93 1.74 -22.69
N GLU A 195 -7.11 0.73 -22.76
CA GLU A 195 -7.38 -0.53 -23.50
C GLU A 195 -8.54 -1.33 -22.89
N PHE A 196 -8.84 -1.15 -21.59
CA PHE A 196 -9.96 -1.78 -20.91
C PHE A 196 -11.23 -0.95 -20.98
N ASP A 197 -11.12 0.33 -20.69
CA ASP A 197 -12.25 1.25 -20.68
C ASP A 197 -11.85 2.59 -21.28
N ARG A 198 -12.23 2.79 -22.54
CA ARG A 198 -11.93 4.02 -23.27
C ARG A 198 -12.82 5.20 -22.85
N ASP A 199 -13.82 4.97 -22.02
CA ASP A 199 -14.77 6.00 -21.59
C ASP A 199 -14.49 6.50 -20.16
N GLN A 200 -13.60 5.87 -19.42
CA GLN A 200 -13.15 6.34 -18.11
C GLN A 200 -12.32 7.63 -18.22
N LEU A 201 -12.43 8.47 -17.20
CA LEU A 201 -11.68 9.72 -17.06
C LEU A 201 -10.69 9.58 -15.92
N GLY A 202 -9.40 9.83 -16.18
CA GLY A 202 -8.41 9.89 -15.12
C GLY A 202 -8.66 11.09 -14.19
N TRP A 203 -8.63 10.87 -12.89
CA TRP A 203 -8.67 11.94 -11.90
C TRP A 203 -7.36 12.73 -11.91
N ASN A 204 -7.44 14.07 -11.96
CA ASN A 204 -6.27 14.95 -12.05
C ASN A 204 -6.49 16.29 -11.35
N SER A 205 -5.38 16.96 -11.08
CA SER A 205 -5.34 18.30 -10.51
C SER A 205 -4.38 19.21 -11.28
N ILE A 206 -4.60 20.51 -11.15
CA ILE A 206 -3.64 21.54 -11.54
C ILE A 206 -3.33 22.42 -10.33
N ARG A 207 -2.08 22.85 -10.22
CA ARG A 207 -1.65 23.72 -9.12
C ARG A 207 -1.41 25.11 -9.64
N ILE A 208 -2.11 26.08 -9.10
CA ILE A 208 -1.99 27.49 -9.48
C ILE A 208 -1.47 28.26 -8.27
N GLY A 209 -0.25 28.73 -8.34
CA GLY A 209 0.35 29.59 -7.34
C GLY A 209 -0.15 31.03 -7.45
N GLU A 210 0.07 31.84 -6.42
CA GLU A 210 -0.37 33.26 -6.39
C GLU A 210 0.15 34.11 -7.57
N LYS A 211 1.29 33.74 -8.15
CA LYS A 211 1.93 34.45 -9.27
C LYS A 211 1.65 33.81 -10.63
N ASP A 212 0.99 32.65 -10.65
CA ASP A 212 0.71 31.92 -11.87
C ASP A 212 -0.48 32.53 -12.62
N LYS A 213 -0.54 32.32 -13.92
CA LYS A 213 -1.69 32.71 -14.72
C LYS A 213 -2.90 31.83 -14.37
N PRO A 214 -4.09 32.41 -14.27
CA PRO A 214 -5.31 31.66 -14.06
C PRO A 214 -5.52 30.65 -15.19
N ALA A 215 -5.86 29.41 -14.83
CA ALA A 215 -6.07 28.32 -15.77
C ALA A 215 -7.22 27.41 -15.32
N PHE A 216 -7.78 26.69 -16.27
CA PHE A 216 -8.70 25.60 -16.04
C PHE A 216 -8.25 24.38 -16.85
N ALA A 217 -8.60 23.20 -16.38
CA ALA A 217 -8.34 21.97 -17.10
C ALA A 217 -9.53 21.01 -16.98
N PHE A 218 -9.96 20.46 -18.11
CA PHE A 218 -10.95 19.41 -18.19
C PHE A 218 -10.28 18.09 -18.55
N MET A 219 -10.68 17.03 -17.88
CA MET A 219 -10.36 15.66 -18.26
C MET A 219 -11.44 15.17 -19.20
N VAL A 220 -11.02 14.47 -20.24
CA VAL A 220 -11.90 13.77 -21.18
C VAL A 220 -11.47 12.32 -21.33
N SER A 221 -12.40 11.46 -21.73
CA SER A 221 -12.10 10.07 -22.02
C SER A 221 -11.21 9.93 -23.26
N GLU A 222 -10.55 8.79 -23.40
CA GLU A 222 -9.74 8.49 -24.58
C GLU A 222 -10.58 8.56 -25.87
N ARG A 223 -11.80 8.06 -25.83
CA ARG A 223 -12.74 8.14 -26.97
C ARG A 223 -12.98 9.59 -27.37
N THR A 224 -13.32 10.45 -26.43
CA THR A 224 -13.56 11.88 -26.71
C THR A 224 -12.29 12.58 -27.20
N TYR A 225 -11.14 12.26 -26.63
CA TYR A 225 -9.86 12.80 -27.08
C TYR A 225 -9.60 12.49 -28.55
N TYR A 226 -9.76 11.23 -28.96
CA TYR A 226 -9.51 10.84 -30.35
C TYR A 226 -10.59 11.38 -31.32
N ASP A 227 -11.84 11.50 -30.90
CA ASP A 227 -12.90 12.13 -31.70
C ASP A 227 -12.54 13.60 -32.00
N LEU A 228 -12.13 14.36 -30.98
CA LEU A 228 -11.69 15.77 -31.14
C LEU A 228 -10.43 15.85 -32.00
N LYS A 229 -9.44 15.01 -31.74
CA LYS A 229 -8.20 14.95 -32.51
C LYS A 229 -8.45 14.64 -33.98
N GLN A 230 -9.30 13.69 -34.31
CA GLN A 230 -9.63 13.33 -35.65
C GLN A 230 -10.30 14.49 -36.43
N MET A 231 -11.16 15.27 -35.75
CA MET A 231 -11.73 16.49 -36.35
C MET A 231 -10.62 17.49 -36.73
N LEU A 232 -9.66 17.71 -35.84
CA LEU A 232 -8.52 18.61 -36.04
C LEU A 232 -7.61 18.13 -37.19
N GLU A 233 -7.30 16.83 -37.26
CA GLU A 233 -6.52 16.21 -38.33
C GLU A 233 -7.18 16.37 -39.70
N ARG A 234 -8.53 16.28 -39.75
CA ARG A 234 -9.34 16.56 -40.95
C ARG A 234 -9.48 18.05 -41.26
N LYS A 235 -8.79 18.93 -40.52
CA LYS A 235 -8.82 20.39 -40.64
C LYS A 235 -10.25 20.97 -40.44
N ILE A 236 -11.09 20.28 -39.70
CA ILE A 236 -12.38 20.79 -39.26
C ILE A 236 -12.10 21.80 -38.14
N LYS A 237 -12.71 22.97 -38.24
CA LYS A 237 -12.60 23.98 -37.16
C LYS A 237 -13.35 23.49 -35.93
N VAL A 238 -12.64 23.30 -34.86
CA VAL A 238 -13.18 22.86 -33.55
C VAL A 238 -13.15 24.04 -32.60
N LYS A 239 -14.31 24.42 -32.08
CA LYS A 239 -14.42 25.33 -30.94
C LYS A 239 -15.09 24.65 -29.77
N VAL A 240 -14.58 24.90 -28.59
CA VAL A 240 -15.11 24.41 -27.32
C VAL A 240 -15.43 25.57 -26.38
N ARG A 241 -16.46 25.37 -25.54
CA ARG A 241 -16.78 26.29 -24.45
C ARG A 241 -16.62 25.54 -23.13
N ALA A 242 -15.84 26.13 -22.24
CA ALA A 242 -15.65 25.69 -20.88
C ALA A 242 -16.35 26.65 -19.93
N VAL A 243 -17.25 26.15 -19.11
CA VAL A 243 -17.91 26.89 -18.02
C VAL A 243 -17.48 26.26 -16.71
N VAL A 244 -16.84 27.04 -15.83
CA VAL A 244 -16.42 26.60 -14.49
C VAL A 244 -16.84 27.65 -13.48
N LYS A 245 -17.44 27.19 -12.38
CA LYS A 245 -17.63 27.99 -11.15
C LYS A 245 -16.94 27.25 -10.03
N SER A 246 -15.84 27.78 -9.57
CA SER A 246 -15.03 27.24 -8.49
C SER A 246 -14.72 28.31 -7.45
N GLN A 247 -14.41 27.90 -6.24
CA GLN A 247 -14.14 28.79 -5.13
C GLN A 247 -13.26 28.12 -4.09
N MET A 248 -12.62 28.93 -3.25
CA MET A 248 -11.96 28.45 -2.04
C MET A 248 -12.98 28.48 -0.89
N VAL A 249 -13.29 27.30 -0.35
CA VAL A 249 -14.24 27.15 0.77
C VAL A 249 -13.48 26.93 2.08
N PRO A 250 -14.08 27.26 3.25
CA PRO A 250 -13.52 26.86 4.53
C PRO A 250 -13.31 25.35 4.57
N TYR A 251 -12.20 24.93 5.12
CA TYR A 251 -11.85 23.51 5.22
C TYR A 251 -11.47 23.17 6.66
N ARG A 252 -11.94 22.03 7.10
CA ARG A 252 -11.45 21.33 8.27
C ARG A 252 -11.19 19.88 7.90
N GLU A 253 -10.18 19.33 8.47
CA GLU A 253 -9.86 17.93 8.32
C GLU A 253 -10.45 17.15 9.49
N GLU A 254 -11.18 16.09 9.21
CA GLU A 254 -11.78 15.25 10.24
C GLU A 254 -11.68 13.78 9.86
N MET A 255 -11.69 12.94 10.88
CA MET A 255 -11.69 11.49 10.77
C MET A 255 -12.72 10.88 11.71
N THR A 256 -13.06 9.61 11.50
CA THR A 256 -13.85 8.85 12.46
C THR A 256 -12.97 7.81 13.16
N MET A 257 -13.17 7.64 14.45
CA MET A 257 -12.47 6.67 15.28
C MET A 257 -13.48 5.75 15.97
N GLY A 258 -13.21 4.43 15.88
CA GLY A 258 -13.87 3.40 16.69
C GLY A 258 -12.91 2.74 17.66
N TYR A 259 -13.42 2.16 18.74
CA TYR A 259 -12.59 1.51 19.75
C TYR A 259 -13.29 0.32 20.37
N LEU A 260 -12.58 -0.82 20.45
CA LEU A 260 -12.96 -2.00 21.21
C LEU A 260 -11.96 -2.18 22.34
N LYS A 261 -12.48 -2.12 23.58
CA LYS A 261 -11.65 -2.11 24.77
C LYS A 261 -11.24 -3.52 25.18
N GLY A 262 -9.93 -3.70 25.37
CA GLY A 262 -9.38 -4.93 25.95
C GLY A 262 -9.60 -5.04 27.46
N THR A 263 -9.68 -6.25 27.96
CA THR A 263 -9.99 -6.56 29.38
C THR A 263 -8.77 -6.67 30.28
N GLU A 264 -7.58 -7.02 29.71
CA GLU A 264 -6.36 -7.26 30.49
C GLU A 264 -5.26 -6.24 30.23
N LYS A 265 -4.97 -5.97 28.95
CA LYS A 265 -3.89 -5.12 28.47
C LYS A 265 -4.46 -3.99 27.58
N SER A 266 -5.42 -3.25 28.10
CA SER A 266 -6.14 -2.21 27.36
C SER A 266 -5.27 -1.04 26.90
N ASN A 267 -4.04 -0.93 27.43
CA ASN A 267 -3.03 0.05 27.01
C ASN A 267 -2.14 -0.45 25.86
N GLN A 268 -2.39 -1.62 25.31
CA GLN A 268 -1.76 -2.15 24.11
C GLN A 268 -2.85 -2.21 23.02
N GLU A 269 -2.65 -1.51 21.93
CA GLU A 269 -3.67 -1.30 20.92
C GLU A 269 -3.20 -1.82 19.54
N LEU A 270 -3.97 -2.75 18.96
CA LEU A 270 -3.91 -3.04 17.54
C LEU A 270 -4.67 -1.94 16.81
N VAL A 271 -4.13 -1.46 15.68
CA VAL A 271 -4.78 -0.44 14.87
C VAL A 271 -5.24 -1.05 13.55
N LEU A 272 -6.49 -0.82 13.18
CA LEU A 272 -7.03 -1.09 11.85
C LEU A 272 -7.25 0.26 11.16
N THR A 273 -6.71 0.41 9.94
CA THR A 273 -6.74 1.69 9.22
C THR A 273 -7.31 1.50 7.83
N GLY A 274 -8.13 2.44 7.37
CA GLY A 274 -8.54 2.63 6.00
C GLY A 274 -8.81 4.12 5.76
N HIS A 275 -8.61 4.62 4.55
CA HIS A 275 -8.83 6.04 4.30
C HIS A 275 -10.21 6.33 3.72
N LEU A 276 -10.92 7.23 4.39
CA LEU A 276 -12.31 7.55 4.08
C LEU A 276 -12.45 8.63 3.00
N PHE A 277 -11.39 9.39 2.77
CA PHE A 277 -11.36 10.50 1.85
C PHE A 277 -10.28 10.31 0.81
N GLU A 278 -10.67 10.49 -0.44
CA GLU A 278 -9.80 10.46 -1.59
C GLU A 278 -10.20 11.58 -2.55
N GLY A 279 -9.31 12.53 -2.80
CA GLY A 279 -9.49 13.64 -3.73
C GLY A 279 -10.85 14.36 -3.70
N PHE A 280 -10.98 15.39 -4.52
CA PHE A 280 -12.21 16.18 -4.62
C PHE A 280 -13.29 15.50 -5.48
N SER A 281 -12.88 14.91 -6.59
CA SER A 281 -13.77 14.55 -7.70
C SER A 281 -13.84 13.05 -7.98
N LYS A 282 -13.25 12.23 -7.11
CA LYS A 282 -13.23 10.79 -7.20
C LYS A 282 -14.29 10.18 -6.29
N GLN A 283 -14.95 9.11 -6.73
CA GLN A 283 -15.96 8.43 -5.96
C GLN A 283 -15.35 7.50 -4.91
N GLY A 284 -14.24 6.83 -5.26
CA GLY A 284 -13.42 6.06 -4.34
C GLY A 284 -14.10 4.81 -3.79
N ALA A 285 -14.76 4.03 -4.64
CA ALA A 285 -15.43 2.82 -4.16
C ALA A 285 -14.42 1.77 -3.70
N ASN A 286 -13.47 1.41 -4.56
CA ASN A 286 -12.37 0.54 -4.18
C ASN A 286 -11.31 1.31 -3.41
N ASP A 287 -10.95 2.51 -3.82
CA ASP A 287 -9.89 3.35 -3.29
C ASP A 287 -10.47 4.57 -2.51
N ASP A 288 -10.71 4.52 -1.15
CA ASP A 288 -10.54 3.34 -0.31
C ASP A 288 -11.76 3.12 0.59
N VAL A 289 -12.96 3.32 0.07
CA VAL A 289 -14.15 2.97 0.85
C VAL A 289 -14.22 1.46 1.08
N SER A 290 -13.66 0.64 0.17
CA SER A 290 -13.65 -0.83 0.32
C SER A 290 -12.88 -1.27 1.58
N GLY A 291 -11.70 -0.68 1.85
CA GLY A 291 -10.96 -0.93 3.08
C GLY A 291 -11.69 -0.41 4.32
N CYS A 292 -12.26 0.78 4.23
CA CYS A 292 -13.08 1.33 5.32
C CYS A 292 -14.24 0.40 5.71
N VAL A 293 -15.01 -0.12 4.75
CA VAL A 293 -16.14 -1.01 5.07
C VAL A 293 -15.71 -2.40 5.50
N ALA A 294 -14.54 -2.86 5.05
CA ALA A 294 -13.98 -4.13 5.49
C ALA A 294 -13.56 -4.07 6.97
N ILE A 295 -12.82 -3.03 7.39
CA ILE A 295 -12.48 -2.87 8.83
C ILE A 295 -13.71 -2.57 9.69
N LEU A 296 -14.71 -1.87 9.17
CA LEU A 296 -15.98 -1.62 9.87
C LEU A 296 -16.72 -2.93 10.15
N GLU A 297 -16.86 -3.77 9.12
CA GLU A 297 -17.49 -5.08 9.24
C GLU A 297 -16.67 -6.02 10.15
N ALA A 298 -15.32 -5.97 10.07
CA ALA A 298 -14.46 -6.73 10.96
C ALA A 298 -14.72 -6.38 12.43
N GLY A 299 -14.91 -5.11 12.75
CA GLY A 299 -15.28 -4.66 14.08
C GLY A 299 -16.65 -5.19 14.55
N ARG A 300 -17.66 -5.19 13.68
CA ARG A 300 -18.98 -5.77 13.93
C ARG A 300 -18.87 -7.27 14.25
N VAL A 301 -18.15 -8.00 13.42
CA VAL A 301 -17.94 -9.45 13.57
C VAL A 301 -17.27 -9.77 14.91
N ILE A 302 -16.21 -9.05 15.27
CA ILE A 302 -15.53 -9.24 16.56
C ILE A 302 -16.48 -9.00 17.73
N LYS A 303 -17.26 -7.92 17.72
CA LYS A 303 -18.26 -7.63 18.77
C LYS A 303 -19.29 -8.74 18.88
N GLN A 304 -19.83 -9.23 17.77
CA GLN A 304 -20.83 -10.27 17.75
C GLN A 304 -20.28 -11.61 18.28
N LEU A 305 -19.07 -12.02 17.81
CA LEU A 305 -18.45 -13.27 18.27
C LEU A 305 -18.16 -13.27 19.79
N VAL A 306 -17.76 -12.11 20.34
CA VAL A 306 -17.59 -11.94 21.79
C VAL A 306 -18.94 -12.02 22.51
N ALA A 307 -19.98 -11.35 22.00
CA ALA A 307 -21.31 -11.34 22.58
C ALA A 307 -21.94 -12.74 22.60
N ASP A 308 -21.72 -13.53 21.55
CA ASP A 308 -22.22 -14.91 21.43
C ASP A 308 -21.38 -15.95 22.22
N GLY A 309 -20.26 -15.51 22.83
CA GLY A 309 -19.35 -16.39 23.56
C GLY A 309 -18.57 -17.35 22.65
N LYS A 310 -18.49 -17.07 21.35
CA LYS A 310 -17.73 -17.85 20.37
C LYS A 310 -16.24 -17.66 20.51
N ILE A 311 -15.83 -16.45 20.91
CA ILE A 311 -14.46 -16.11 21.26
C ILE A 311 -14.44 -15.45 22.66
N PRO A 312 -13.33 -15.56 23.39
CA PRO A 312 -13.19 -14.85 24.66
C PRO A 312 -13.15 -13.32 24.42
N PRO A 313 -13.49 -12.51 25.44
CA PRO A 313 -13.26 -11.08 25.40
C PRO A 313 -11.81 -10.75 25.01
N LEU A 314 -11.63 -9.67 24.26
CA LEU A 314 -10.31 -9.24 23.83
C LEU A 314 -9.42 -8.90 25.03
N LYS A 315 -8.19 -9.39 25.05
CA LYS A 315 -7.21 -9.02 26.09
C LYS A 315 -6.61 -7.63 25.84
N ARG A 316 -6.29 -7.31 24.57
CA ARG A 316 -5.78 -6.02 24.11
C ARG A 316 -6.87 -5.29 23.34
N SER A 317 -6.74 -3.98 23.32
CA SER A 317 -7.70 -3.14 22.63
C SER A 317 -7.46 -3.13 21.10
N ILE A 318 -8.52 -2.82 20.36
CA ILE A 318 -8.44 -2.56 18.92
C ILE A 318 -8.97 -1.15 18.66
N ARG A 319 -8.19 -0.37 17.93
CA ARG A 319 -8.55 0.97 17.47
C ARG A 319 -8.77 0.96 15.97
N PHE A 320 -9.86 1.57 15.54
CA PHE A 320 -10.27 1.70 14.14
C PHE A 320 -10.12 3.14 13.74
N LEU A 321 -9.36 3.41 12.69
CA LEU A 321 -9.10 4.75 12.17
C LEU A 321 -9.57 4.85 10.73
N PHE A 322 -10.56 5.71 10.49
CA PHE A 322 -11.09 6.05 9.19
C PHE A 322 -10.64 7.46 8.86
N VAL A 323 -9.55 7.58 8.14
CA VAL A 323 -8.73 8.80 8.04
C VAL A 323 -8.76 9.45 6.66
N PRO A 324 -8.40 10.72 6.52
CA PRO A 324 -7.81 11.24 5.29
C PRO A 324 -6.46 10.56 5.03
N GLU A 325 -6.25 10.05 3.82
CA GLU A 325 -5.09 9.24 3.46
C GLU A 325 -3.77 9.90 3.89
N ILE A 326 -2.91 9.13 4.55
CA ILE A 326 -1.56 9.48 5.02
C ILE A 326 -1.55 10.76 5.88
N SER A 327 -2.08 11.89 5.38
CA SER A 327 -2.06 13.17 6.07
C SER A 327 -2.84 13.14 7.38
N GLY A 328 -4.01 12.51 7.37
CA GLY A 328 -4.86 12.34 8.55
C GLY A 328 -4.23 11.43 9.59
N THR A 329 -3.65 10.32 9.17
CA THR A 329 -2.92 9.41 10.08
C THR A 329 -1.75 10.10 10.75
N MET A 330 -0.96 10.87 10.00
CA MET A 330 0.12 11.68 10.58
C MET A 330 -0.39 12.74 11.54
N ALA A 331 -1.43 13.46 11.15
CA ALA A 331 -2.03 14.50 11.99
C ALA A 331 -2.59 13.90 13.30
N TYR A 332 -3.19 12.70 13.22
CA TYR A 332 -3.68 11.97 14.38
C TYR A 332 -2.55 11.55 15.33
N ILE A 333 -1.51 10.90 14.83
CA ILE A 333 -0.35 10.47 15.64
C ILE A 333 0.35 11.68 16.28
N LYS A 334 0.49 12.76 15.54
CA LYS A 334 1.08 14.01 16.05
C LYS A 334 0.21 14.68 17.12
N LYS A 335 -1.10 14.63 16.98
CA LYS A 335 -2.06 15.21 17.94
C LYS A 335 -2.14 14.39 19.22
N TYR A 336 -2.00 13.06 19.13
CA TYR A 336 -2.17 12.13 20.23
C TYR A 336 -0.94 11.21 20.44
N PRO A 337 0.24 11.76 20.72
CA PRO A 337 1.47 10.96 20.84
C PRO A 337 1.39 9.92 21.97
N ASP A 338 0.70 10.22 23.07
CA ASP A 338 0.51 9.27 24.18
C ASP A 338 -0.38 8.08 23.81
N ILE A 339 -1.29 8.26 22.83
CA ILE A 339 -2.09 7.16 22.28
C ILE A 339 -1.25 6.35 21.31
N ALA A 340 -0.49 7.01 20.44
CA ALA A 340 0.35 6.33 19.46
C ALA A 340 1.40 5.42 20.11
N GLN A 341 1.90 5.76 21.30
CA GLN A 341 2.81 4.90 22.09
C GLN A 341 2.18 3.57 22.54
N LYS A 342 0.87 3.44 22.51
CA LYS A 342 0.16 2.19 22.84
C LYS A 342 0.06 1.24 21.65
N PHE A 343 0.31 1.72 20.44
CA PHE A 343 0.20 0.94 19.22
C PHE A 343 1.30 -0.10 19.14
N TYR A 344 0.93 -1.36 18.91
CA TYR A 344 1.91 -2.44 18.77
C TYR A 344 1.90 -3.11 17.41
N ALA A 345 0.84 -2.92 16.63
CA ALA A 345 0.73 -3.35 15.24
C ALA A 345 -0.37 -2.57 14.52
N ASN A 346 -0.26 -2.47 13.19
CA ASN A 346 -1.28 -1.93 12.31
C ASN A 346 -1.59 -2.92 11.17
N LEU A 347 -2.87 -3.08 10.88
CA LEU A 347 -3.38 -3.69 9.65
C LEU A 347 -4.04 -2.57 8.86
N ASN A 348 -3.47 -2.24 7.72
CA ASN A 348 -3.99 -1.25 6.80
C ASN A 348 -4.72 -1.94 5.67
N GLU A 349 -5.92 -1.52 5.37
CA GLU A 349 -6.71 -2.05 4.27
C GLU A 349 -6.96 -0.92 3.28
N ASP A 350 -6.51 -1.12 2.05
CA ASP A 350 -6.60 -0.14 1.00
C ASP A 350 -6.82 -0.84 -0.34
N MET A 351 -7.93 -0.50 -1.02
CA MET A 351 -8.31 -1.08 -2.32
C MET A 351 -8.50 -2.60 -2.25
N VAL A 352 -9.37 -3.09 -1.36
CA VAL A 352 -9.49 -4.53 -1.07
C VAL A 352 -10.76 -5.17 -1.63
N GLY A 353 -11.68 -4.38 -2.23
CA GLY A 353 -13.06 -4.81 -2.51
C GLY A 353 -13.31 -5.40 -3.89
N GLU A 354 -12.45 -5.16 -4.87
CA GLU A 354 -12.74 -5.52 -6.25
C GLU A 354 -12.68 -7.01 -6.56
N ALA A 355 -13.54 -7.44 -7.49
CA ALA A 355 -13.50 -8.79 -8.07
C ALA A 355 -12.16 -9.04 -8.77
N LEU A 356 -11.36 -9.98 -8.26
CA LEU A 356 -9.98 -10.20 -8.71
C LEU A 356 -9.87 -10.52 -10.20
N ILE A 357 -10.73 -11.40 -10.71
CA ILE A 357 -10.71 -11.77 -12.15
C ILE A 357 -11.18 -10.59 -13.03
N LYS A 358 -12.22 -9.88 -12.62
CA LYS A 358 -12.77 -8.75 -13.39
C LYS A 358 -11.74 -7.63 -13.52
N ASN A 359 -10.96 -7.41 -12.47
CA ASN A 359 -9.93 -6.38 -12.39
C ASN A 359 -8.55 -6.86 -12.88
N LEU A 360 -8.39 -8.14 -13.24
CA LEU A 360 -7.09 -8.78 -13.53
C LEU A 360 -6.08 -8.58 -12.39
N SER A 361 -6.55 -8.65 -11.17
CA SER A 361 -5.86 -8.31 -9.93
C SER A 361 -5.51 -9.57 -9.12
N ALA A 362 -4.63 -9.38 -8.15
CA ALA A 362 -4.40 -10.33 -7.08
C ALA A 362 -4.49 -9.60 -5.72
N PHE A 363 -4.99 -10.29 -4.72
CA PHE A 363 -4.86 -9.83 -3.34
C PHE A 363 -3.38 -9.86 -2.94
N ARG A 364 -2.88 -8.79 -2.37
CA ARG A 364 -1.49 -8.67 -1.93
C ARG A 364 -1.44 -8.37 -0.45
N LEU A 365 -0.59 -9.10 0.24
CA LEU A 365 -0.14 -8.75 1.57
C LEU A 365 1.20 -8.04 1.41
N GLU A 366 1.22 -6.71 1.55
CA GLU A 366 2.49 -5.99 1.69
C GLU A 366 3.01 -6.09 3.12
N THR A 367 4.25 -6.52 3.25
CA THR A 367 4.91 -6.71 4.55
C THR A 367 5.54 -5.41 5.05
N SER A 368 5.87 -5.36 6.34
CA SER A 368 6.68 -4.26 6.90
C SER A 368 8.03 -4.15 6.21
N PRO A 369 8.64 -2.95 6.15
CA PRO A 369 9.93 -2.72 5.51
C PRO A 369 11.06 -3.49 6.20
N TYR A 370 12.18 -3.70 5.49
CA TYR A 370 13.36 -4.43 6.02
C TYR A 370 14.00 -3.73 7.23
N SER A 371 13.83 -2.42 7.34
CA SER A 371 14.26 -1.63 8.50
C SER A 371 13.43 -1.86 9.77
N LEU A 372 12.30 -2.59 9.66
CA LEU A 372 11.42 -2.91 10.78
C LEU A 372 11.03 -4.41 10.76
N PRO A 373 11.98 -5.33 10.99
CA PRO A 373 11.70 -6.77 11.05
C PRO A 373 10.72 -7.08 12.20
N THR A 374 9.70 -7.90 11.92
CA THR A 374 8.60 -8.10 12.85
C THR A 374 7.93 -9.46 12.70
N TYR A 375 7.35 -9.95 13.78
CA TYR A 375 6.47 -11.11 13.81
C TYR A 375 5.20 -10.92 12.98
N LEU A 376 4.77 -9.67 12.77
CA LEU A 376 3.47 -9.35 12.17
C LEU A 376 3.34 -9.91 10.76
N ASN A 377 4.40 -9.77 9.95
CA ASN A 377 4.45 -10.27 8.58
C ASN A 377 4.09 -11.76 8.52
N ASP A 378 4.71 -12.56 9.37
CA ASP A 378 4.58 -14.02 9.35
C ASP A 378 3.24 -14.50 9.94
N VAL A 379 2.71 -13.78 10.94
CA VAL A 379 1.39 -14.05 11.50
C VAL A 379 0.30 -13.83 10.47
N VAL A 380 0.32 -12.69 9.78
CA VAL A 380 -0.71 -12.35 8.79
C VAL A 380 -0.56 -13.21 7.54
N ALA A 381 0.66 -13.45 7.08
CA ALA A 381 0.95 -14.35 5.96
C ALA A 381 0.40 -15.76 6.18
N SER A 382 0.45 -16.28 7.41
CA SER A 382 -0.10 -17.59 7.76
C SER A 382 -1.61 -17.67 7.49
N PHE A 383 -2.38 -16.62 7.77
CA PHE A 383 -3.82 -16.58 7.48
C PHE A 383 -4.10 -16.40 5.99
N VAL A 384 -3.31 -15.60 5.28
CA VAL A 384 -3.45 -15.41 3.82
C VAL A 384 -3.21 -16.74 3.08
N GLU A 385 -2.15 -17.45 3.43
CA GLU A 385 -1.86 -18.75 2.83
C GLU A 385 -2.91 -19.81 3.19
N TRP A 386 -3.41 -19.81 4.42
CA TRP A 386 -4.52 -20.66 4.81
C TRP A 386 -5.76 -20.39 3.96
N MET A 387 -6.11 -19.11 3.75
CA MET A 387 -7.23 -18.72 2.88
C MET A 387 -7.05 -19.27 1.46
N GLY A 388 -5.88 -19.03 0.84
CA GLY A 388 -5.59 -19.50 -0.51
C GLY A 388 -5.61 -21.02 -0.63
N ALA A 389 -5.05 -21.75 0.34
CA ALA A 389 -5.05 -23.20 0.35
C ALA A 389 -6.46 -23.79 0.57
N SER A 390 -7.27 -23.19 1.46
CA SER A 390 -8.65 -23.62 1.71
C SER A 390 -9.53 -23.54 0.47
N GLN A 391 -9.42 -22.42 -0.28
CA GLN A 391 -10.15 -22.23 -1.53
C GLN A 391 -9.73 -23.25 -2.61
N ARG A 392 -8.42 -23.51 -2.75
CA ARG A 392 -7.90 -24.47 -3.71
C ARG A 392 -8.36 -25.90 -3.39
N ILE A 393 -8.27 -26.31 -2.13
CA ILE A 393 -8.71 -27.67 -1.70
C ILE A 393 -10.22 -27.84 -1.94
N ALA A 394 -11.04 -26.83 -1.68
CA ALA A 394 -12.47 -26.89 -1.95
C ALA A 394 -12.77 -27.05 -3.44
N GLN A 395 -12.02 -26.35 -4.32
CA GLN A 395 -12.19 -26.46 -5.77
C GLN A 395 -11.77 -27.84 -6.30
N ASP A 396 -10.61 -28.36 -5.85
CA ASP A 396 -10.04 -29.62 -6.36
C ASP A 396 -10.78 -30.85 -5.86
N SER A 397 -11.25 -30.84 -4.62
CA SER A 397 -11.90 -32.00 -3.98
C SER A 397 -13.40 -32.13 -4.23
N GLY A 398 -14.03 -31.03 -4.66
CA GLY A 398 -15.50 -30.94 -4.75
C GLY A 398 -16.21 -31.05 -3.39
N TRP A 399 -15.47 -30.95 -2.28
CA TRP A 399 -15.99 -30.93 -0.92
C TRP A 399 -15.90 -29.49 -0.37
N GLU A 400 -16.96 -29.05 0.29
CA GLU A 400 -17.02 -27.75 0.94
C GLU A 400 -16.19 -27.75 2.24
N TYR A 401 -14.89 -27.43 2.11
CA TYR A 401 -14.04 -27.22 3.26
C TYR A 401 -13.77 -25.73 3.43
N TYR A 402 -14.37 -25.10 4.44
CA TYR A 402 -14.10 -23.72 4.86
C TYR A 402 -14.11 -22.69 3.72
N GLU A 403 -15.00 -22.90 2.76
CA GLU A 403 -15.13 -22.03 1.61
C GLU A 403 -15.63 -20.64 2.05
N VAL A 404 -14.83 -19.60 1.77
CA VAL A 404 -15.19 -18.21 2.11
C VAL A 404 -15.84 -17.58 0.89
N LEU A 405 -17.15 -17.76 0.79
CA LEU A 405 -17.99 -17.23 -0.28
C LEU A 405 -19.12 -16.40 0.28
N SER A 406 -19.53 -15.40 -0.46
CA SER A 406 -20.74 -14.63 -0.24
C SER A 406 -21.85 -15.16 -1.16
N PRO A 407 -23.12 -15.24 -0.71
CA PRO A 407 -24.23 -15.72 -1.56
C PRO A 407 -24.35 -14.99 -2.89
N ALA A 408 -24.21 -13.67 -2.90
CA ALA A 408 -24.31 -12.82 -4.08
C ALA A 408 -22.98 -12.53 -4.78
N GLY A 409 -21.85 -12.91 -4.18
CA GLY A 409 -20.52 -12.63 -4.70
C GLY A 409 -20.06 -13.62 -5.77
N SER A 410 -18.90 -13.33 -6.35
CA SER A 410 -18.25 -14.18 -7.34
C SER A 410 -17.84 -15.55 -6.77
N ARG A 411 -17.48 -16.45 -7.67
CA ARG A 411 -16.84 -17.73 -7.36
C ARG A 411 -15.37 -17.74 -7.78
N ASP A 412 -14.78 -16.56 -7.85
CA ASP A 412 -13.42 -16.38 -8.29
C ASP A 412 -12.43 -17.08 -7.34
N PRO A 413 -11.37 -17.72 -7.85
CA PRO A 413 -10.27 -18.18 -7.03
C PRO A 413 -9.65 -17.03 -6.23
N PHE A 414 -9.13 -17.33 -5.04
CA PHE A 414 -8.39 -16.36 -4.27
C PHE A 414 -6.94 -16.32 -4.74
N TYR A 415 -6.67 -15.47 -5.74
CA TYR A 415 -5.30 -15.18 -6.17
C TYR A 415 -4.65 -14.25 -5.17
N TYR A 416 -3.49 -14.64 -4.64
CA TYR A 416 -2.77 -13.82 -3.68
C TYR A 416 -1.27 -13.87 -3.88
N THR A 417 -0.58 -12.83 -3.39
CA THR A 417 0.87 -12.75 -3.23
C THR A 417 1.23 -12.19 -1.85
N ILE A 418 2.45 -12.48 -1.42
CA ILE A 418 3.04 -11.86 -0.22
C ILE A 418 4.23 -11.05 -0.72
N ASP A 419 4.08 -9.74 -0.68
CA ASP A 419 4.99 -8.81 -1.31
C ASP A 419 5.82 -8.05 -0.28
N ARG A 420 6.97 -7.55 -0.73
CA ARG A 420 7.79 -6.63 0.06
C ARG A 420 7.08 -5.29 0.18
N PHE A 421 7.48 -4.52 1.19
CA PHE A 421 7.02 -3.15 1.38
C PHE A 421 7.23 -2.28 0.12
N SER A 422 6.19 -1.59 -0.29
CA SER A 422 6.24 -0.62 -1.39
C SER A 422 5.71 0.77 -0.98
N GLY A 423 4.99 0.85 0.13
CA GLY A 423 4.36 2.09 0.58
C GLY A 423 3.07 2.40 -0.18
N GLY A 424 2.68 3.67 -0.21
CA GLY A 424 1.55 4.14 -1.03
C GLY A 424 0.24 4.30 -0.27
N SER A 425 0.16 3.96 1.04
CA SER A 425 -1.03 4.13 1.87
C SER A 425 -0.67 4.41 3.34
N ASP A 426 -1.65 4.44 4.24
CA ASP A 426 -1.51 4.86 5.66
C ASP A 426 -0.49 4.06 6.47
N HIS A 427 -0.24 2.79 6.14
CA HIS A 427 0.76 1.94 6.81
C HIS A 427 2.17 2.56 6.79
N ILE A 428 2.50 3.39 5.79
CA ILE A 428 3.80 4.08 5.69
C ILE A 428 4.07 4.97 6.89
N VAL A 429 3.02 5.55 7.49
CA VAL A 429 3.13 6.42 8.65
C VAL A 429 3.51 5.62 9.90
N PHE A 430 2.93 4.44 10.06
CA PHE A 430 3.22 3.56 11.20
C PHE A 430 4.64 3.00 11.16
N VAL A 431 5.08 2.56 9.97
CA VAL A 431 6.44 1.98 9.81
C VAL A 431 7.54 3.02 9.69
N ASP A 432 7.22 4.32 9.60
CA ASP A 432 8.25 5.37 9.60
C ASP A 432 9.14 5.27 10.84
N GLY A 433 10.42 5.44 10.64
CA GLY A 433 11.42 5.28 11.72
C GLY A 433 11.28 6.27 12.89
N ALA A 434 10.40 7.27 12.80
CA ALA A 434 10.02 8.12 13.92
C ALA A 434 8.86 7.53 14.77
N VAL A 435 8.05 6.65 14.19
CA VAL A 435 6.88 6.00 14.82
C VAL A 435 7.20 4.56 15.19
N ARG A 436 7.74 3.77 14.26
CA ARG A 436 8.23 2.39 14.45
C ARG A 436 7.17 1.40 14.98
N VAL A 437 5.96 1.51 14.49
CA VAL A 437 4.89 0.54 14.73
C VAL A 437 4.86 -0.43 13.54
N PRO A 438 5.01 -1.75 13.76
CA PRO A 438 4.87 -2.74 12.69
C PRO A 438 3.54 -2.60 11.98
N ALA A 439 3.54 -2.58 10.64
CA ALA A 439 2.34 -2.48 9.84
C ALA A 439 2.42 -3.37 8.61
N VAL A 440 1.28 -3.90 8.19
CA VAL A 440 1.10 -4.57 6.91
C VAL A 440 -0.06 -3.92 6.17
N MET A 441 -0.06 -4.04 4.85
CA MET A 441 -1.17 -3.56 4.01
C MET A 441 -1.81 -4.71 3.26
N PHE A 442 -3.14 -4.71 3.22
CA PHE A 442 -3.95 -5.51 2.31
C PHE A 442 -4.35 -4.63 1.13
N ILE A 443 -4.11 -5.11 -0.09
CA ILE A 443 -4.45 -4.39 -1.32
C ILE A 443 -4.77 -5.39 -2.44
N CYS A 444 -5.69 -5.05 -3.32
CA CYS A 444 -5.89 -5.73 -4.61
C CYS A 444 -5.19 -4.92 -5.70
N TRP A 445 -4.16 -5.49 -6.32
CA TRP A 445 -3.37 -4.78 -7.33
C TRP A 445 -2.89 -5.73 -8.46
N PRO A 446 -2.78 -5.27 -9.73
CA PRO A 446 -3.13 -3.94 -10.24
C PRO A 446 -4.62 -3.65 -10.22
N ASP A 447 -5.01 -2.37 -10.38
CA ASP A 447 -6.38 -1.93 -10.50
C ASP A 447 -6.60 -1.20 -11.83
N MET A 448 -7.56 -1.69 -12.62
CA MET A 448 -7.88 -1.17 -13.96
C MET A 448 -8.61 0.17 -13.91
N TRP A 449 -9.20 0.51 -12.78
CA TRP A 449 -9.96 1.75 -12.59
C TRP A 449 -9.32 2.71 -11.59
N TYR A 450 -8.11 2.39 -11.12
CA TYR A 450 -7.35 3.21 -10.17
C TYR A 450 -7.27 4.67 -10.59
N HIS A 451 -7.68 5.57 -9.69
CA HIS A 451 -7.70 7.02 -9.89
C HIS A 451 -8.49 7.46 -11.15
N THR A 452 -9.62 6.80 -11.43
CA THR A 452 -10.48 7.15 -12.54
C THR A 452 -11.95 7.28 -12.14
N SER A 453 -12.78 7.79 -13.06
CA SER A 453 -14.23 7.82 -12.91
C SER A 453 -14.87 6.43 -12.91
N GLY A 454 -14.10 5.39 -13.18
CA GLY A 454 -14.54 4.00 -13.22
C GLY A 454 -14.47 3.29 -11.87
N ASP A 455 -13.84 3.88 -10.86
CA ASP A 455 -13.80 3.35 -9.49
C ASP A 455 -15.17 3.49 -8.81
N LEU A 456 -16.04 2.54 -9.08
CA LEU A 456 -17.46 2.50 -8.71
C LEU A 456 -17.80 1.15 -8.07
N PRO A 457 -18.85 1.08 -7.22
CA PRO A 457 -19.23 -0.15 -6.51
C PRO A 457 -19.58 -1.35 -7.41
N ASP A 458 -19.86 -1.13 -8.69
CA ASP A 458 -20.12 -2.21 -9.65
C ASP A 458 -18.88 -3.03 -10.00
N LYS A 459 -17.68 -2.61 -9.55
CA LYS A 459 -16.43 -3.35 -9.66
C LYS A 459 -16.17 -4.22 -8.43
N SER A 460 -16.75 -3.86 -7.29
CA SER A 460 -16.57 -4.56 -6.02
C SER A 460 -17.28 -5.91 -5.99
N ASP A 461 -16.79 -6.82 -5.17
CA ASP A 461 -17.29 -8.19 -5.02
C ASP A 461 -17.48 -8.55 -3.54
N SER A 462 -18.70 -8.94 -3.18
CA SER A 462 -19.01 -9.32 -1.79
C SER A 462 -18.24 -10.56 -1.32
N THR A 463 -17.85 -11.48 -2.22
CA THR A 463 -16.98 -12.60 -1.85
C THR A 463 -15.57 -12.12 -1.49
N GLN A 464 -15.00 -11.21 -2.27
CA GLN A 464 -13.68 -10.65 -1.97
C GLN A 464 -13.70 -9.87 -0.67
N LEU A 465 -14.68 -9.00 -0.45
CA LEU A 465 -14.87 -8.29 0.82
C LEU A 465 -15.00 -9.26 2.01
N LYS A 466 -15.79 -10.35 1.88
CA LYS A 466 -15.91 -11.36 2.93
C LYS A 466 -14.57 -12.03 3.25
N ARG A 467 -13.75 -12.33 2.25
CA ARG A 467 -12.40 -12.90 2.42
C ARG A 467 -11.51 -11.97 3.20
N VAL A 468 -11.49 -10.69 2.83
CA VAL A 468 -10.68 -9.67 3.52
C VAL A 468 -11.16 -9.50 4.97
N VAL A 469 -12.47 -9.34 5.20
CA VAL A 469 -13.04 -9.29 6.57
C VAL A 469 -12.61 -10.52 7.39
N THR A 470 -12.67 -11.72 6.80
CA THR A 470 -12.26 -12.96 7.50
C THR A 470 -10.77 -12.92 7.88
N LEU A 471 -9.89 -12.46 6.98
CA LEU A 471 -8.45 -12.33 7.22
C LEU A 471 -8.15 -11.29 8.32
N THR A 472 -8.81 -10.15 8.25
CA THR A 472 -8.68 -9.07 9.24
C THR A 472 -9.15 -9.51 10.62
N VAL A 473 -10.32 -10.14 10.71
CA VAL A 473 -10.87 -10.65 11.99
C VAL A 473 -9.98 -11.73 12.57
N ALA A 474 -9.53 -12.70 11.76
CA ALA A 474 -8.64 -13.76 12.22
C ALA A 474 -7.32 -13.21 12.78
N SER A 475 -6.70 -12.28 12.05
CA SER A 475 -5.46 -11.60 12.46
C SER A 475 -5.68 -10.78 13.74
N ALA A 476 -6.74 -9.98 13.77
CA ALA A 476 -7.04 -9.10 14.89
C ALA A 476 -7.36 -9.87 16.18
N ILE A 477 -8.21 -10.92 16.12
CA ILE A 477 -8.54 -11.76 17.29
C ILE A 477 -7.30 -12.49 17.79
N PHE A 478 -6.49 -13.06 16.89
CA PHE A 478 -5.28 -13.76 17.27
C PHE A 478 -4.29 -12.84 17.98
N LEU A 479 -3.96 -11.69 17.38
CA LEU A 479 -3.01 -10.72 17.92
C LEU A 479 -3.51 -10.09 19.24
N SER A 480 -4.81 -9.75 19.31
CA SER A 480 -5.36 -9.13 20.51
C SER A 480 -5.45 -10.08 21.70
N ASN A 481 -5.57 -11.39 21.46
CA ASN A 481 -5.65 -12.41 22.52
C ASN A 481 -4.32 -13.15 22.76
N ALA A 482 -3.30 -12.91 21.94
CA ALA A 482 -2.03 -13.61 22.08
C ALA A 482 -1.38 -13.41 23.46
N GLY A 483 -0.98 -14.52 24.05
CA GLY A 483 -0.23 -14.63 25.30
C GLY A 483 0.98 -15.55 25.12
N PRO A 484 1.56 -16.05 26.22
CA PRO A 484 2.77 -16.89 26.14
C PRO A 484 2.63 -18.15 25.28
N LYS A 485 1.45 -18.78 25.29
CA LYS A 485 1.21 -19.97 24.45
C LYS A 485 1.22 -19.62 22.97
N GLU A 486 0.52 -18.57 22.59
CA GLU A 486 0.49 -18.07 21.23
C GLU A 486 1.84 -17.52 20.81
N ALA A 487 2.63 -16.91 21.71
CA ALA A 487 4.00 -16.50 21.45
C ALA A 487 4.90 -17.64 20.99
N ILE A 488 4.71 -18.85 21.55
CA ILE A 488 5.45 -20.06 21.08
C ILE A 488 5.04 -20.45 19.66
N LEU A 489 3.75 -20.33 19.32
CA LEU A 489 3.27 -20.57 17.96
C LEU A 489 3.85 -19.55 16.98
N ILE A 490 3.79 -18.27 17.32
CA ILE A 490 4.38 -17.17 16.53
C ILE A 490 5.88 -17.39 16.34
N LEU A 491 6.60 -17.71 17.42
CA LEU A 491 8.04 -17.95 17.36
C LEU A 491 8.41 -19.08 16.39
N ASN A 492 7.60 -20.14 16.36
CA ASN A 492 7.82 -21.23 15.42
C ASN A 492 7.49 -20.83 13.98
N GLU A 493 6.44 -20.05 13.76
CA GLU A 493 6.06 -19.53 12.46
C GLU A 493 7.15 -18.61 11.89
N VAL A 494 7.60 -17.61 12.67
CA VAL A 494 8.69 -16.69 12.30
C VAL A 494 9.98 -17.46 11.99
N ALA A 495 10.34 -18.46 12.82
CA ALA A 495 11.55 -19.25 12.59
C ALA A 495 11.48 -20.08 11.29
N THR A 496 10.32 -20.64 10.96
CA THR A 496 10.15 -21.47 9.76
C THR A 496 10.20 -20.61 8.50
N ARG A 497 9.41 -19.55 8.45
CA ARG A 497 9.39 -18.61 7.30
C ARG A 497 10.70 -17.85 7.15
N GLY A 498 11.36 -17.54 8.27
CA GLY A 498 12.70 -16.95 8.25
C GLY A 498 13.74 -17.85 7.58
N GLN A 499 13.69 -19.17 7.80
CA GLN A 499 14.57 -20.12 7.11
C GLN A 499 14.32 -20.19 5.60
N GLU A 500 13.07 -20.09 5.16
CA GLU A 500 12.71 -20.01 3.74
C GLU A 500 13.28 -18.76 3.09
N ARG A 501 13.09 -17.59 3.71
CA ARG A 501 13.66 -16.30 3.25
C ARG A 501 15.18 -16.35 3.21
N LEU A 502 15.82 -16.87 4.26
CA LEU A 502 17.28 -17.04 4.29
C LEU A 502 17.80 -17.93 3.15
N GLY A 503 17.08 -19.03 2.83
CA GLY A 503 17.42 -19.90 1.69
C GLY A 503 17.41 -19.14 0.36
N GLN A 504 16.41 -18.28 0.15
CA GLN A 504 16.31 -17.43 -1.03
C GLN A 504 17.46 -16.42 -1.09
N GLU A 505 17.79 -15.74 0.02
CA GLU A 505 18.89 -14.77 0.07
C GLU A 505 20.26 -15.43 -0.10
N LYS A 506 20.46 -16.64 0.41
CA LYS A 506 21.66 -17.45 0.14
C LYS A 506 21.80 -17.73 -1.36
N GLY A 507 20.73 -18.19 -2.00
CA GLY A 507 20.73 -18.44 -3.47
C GLY A 507 21.06 -17.19 -4.26
N ARG A 508 20.51 -16.02 -3.87
CA ARG A 508 20.81 -14.73 -4.48
C ARG A 508 22.28 -14.33 -4.31
N ALA A 509 22.84 -14.52 -3.13
CA ALA A 509 24.24 -14.22 -2.82
C ALA A 509 25.20 -15.11 -3.63
N GLU A 510 24.93 -16.42 -3.72
CA GLU A 510 25.72 -17.36 -4.53
C GLU A 510 25.64 -17.04 -6.03
N ALA A 511 24.44 -16.74 -6.56
CA ALA A 511 24.24 -16.35 -7.94
C ALA A 511 25.00 -15.08 -8.29
N MET A 512 25.07 -14.11 -7.39
CA MET A 512 25.85 -12.88 -7.56
C MET A 512 27.34 -13.18 -7.75
N ILE A 513 27.92 -14.11 -6.97
CA ILE A 513 29.34 -14.50 -7.11
C ILE A 513 29.56 -15.25 -8.44
N ILE A 514 28.69 -16.22 -8.75
CA ILE A 514 28.84 -17.09 -9.94
C ILE A 514 28.76 -16.25 -11.23
N SER A 515 27.91 -15.25 -11.28
CA SER A 515 27.68 -14.40 -12.46
C SER A 515 28.62 -13.21 -12.59
N ALA A 516 29.50 -12.96 -11.60
CA ALA A 516 30.26 -11.71 -11.47
C ALA A 516 31.33 -11.45 -12.56
N GLY A 517 31.74 -12.44 -13.33
CA GLY A 517 32.82 -12.28 -14.31
C GLY A 517 34.10 -11.72 -13.70
N LYS A 518 34.57 -10.58 -14.19
CA LYS A 518 35.83 -9.95 -13.71
C LYS A 518 35.68 -9.22 -12.37
N ASN A 519 34.46 -9.04 -11.87
CA ASN A 519 34.18 -8.24 -10.67
C ASN A 519 34.00 -9.10 -9.40
N LEU A 520 34.66 -10.24 -9.33
CA LEU A 520 34.49 -11.27 -8.28
C LEU A 520 34.69 -10.72 -6.85
N ALA A 521 35.69 -9.87 -6.62
CA ALA A 521 35.94 -9.31 -5.28
C ALA A 521 34.78 -8.43 -4.78
N THR A 522 34.25 -7.57 -5.65
CA THR A 522 33.09 -6.72 -5.34
C THR A 522 31.83 -7.58 -5.14
N ALA A 523 31.59 -8.54 -6.02
CA ALA A 523 30.44 -9.44 -5.91
C ALA A 523 30.47 -10.25 -4.62
N ARG A 524 31.63 -10.79 -4.22
CA ARG A 524 31.79 -11.47 -2.94
C ARG A 524 31.43 -10.57 -1.77
N LYS A 525 31.88 -9.30 -1.81
CA LYS A 525 31.59 -8.32 -0.73
C LYS A 525 30.10 -8.08 -0.59
N GLU A 526 29.41 -7.84 -1.68
CA GLU A 526 27.96 -7.63 -1.68
C GLU A 526 27.20 -8.93 -1.32
N ALA A 527 27.65 -10.08 -1.77
CA ALA A 527 27.07 -11.38 -1.41
C ALA A 527 27.19 -11.67 0.09
N VAL A 528 28.35 -11.39 0.70
CA VAL A 528 28.53 -11.49 2.16
C VAL A 528 27.62 -10.50 2.88
N ASN A 529 27.46 -9.29 2.36
CA ASN A 529 26.55 -8.29 2.89
C ASN A 529 25.10 -8.78 2.86
N ILE A 530 24.61 -9.28 1.72
CA ILE A 530 23.25 -9.84 1.57
C ILE A 530 22.98 -10.88 2.67
N LEU A 531 23.88 -11.85 2.80
CA LEU A 531 23.71 -12.92 3.77
C LEU A 531 23.75 -12.41 5.20
N THR A 532 24.65 -11.48 5.51
CA THR A 532 24.77 -10.87 6.84
C THR A 532 23.50 -10.14 7.23
N GLN A 533 22.99 -9.25 6.37
CA GLN A 533 21.78 -8.47 6.62
C GLN A 533 20.52 -9.36 6.71
N ALA A 534 20.46 -10.45 5.92
CA ALA A 534 19.37 -11.40 6.01
C ALA A 534 19.32 -12.07 7.40
N PHE A 535 20.46 -12.54 7.92
CA PHE A 535 20.52 -13.12 9.26
C PHE A 535 20.20 -12.12 10.37
N GLU A 536 20.65 -10.87 10.27
CA GLU A 536 20.33 -9.81 11.23
C GLU A 536 18.81 -9.53 11.24
N ARG A 537 18.18 -9.45 10.07
CA ARG A 537 16.73 -9.26 9.93
C ARG A 537 15.95 -10.40 10.60
N GLU A 538 16.29 -11.66 10.33
CA GLU A 538 15.59 -12.80 10.93
C GLU A 538 15.83 -12.90 12.46
N GLU A 539 16.99 -12.48 12.94
CA GLU A 539 17.28 -12.38 14.38
C GLU A 539 16.37 -11.31 15.04
N GLU A 540 16.25 -10.13 14.43
CA GLU A 540 15.36 -9.06 14.92
C GLU A 540 13.89 -9.49 14.87
N ALA A 541 13.45 -10.19 13.82
CA ALA A 541 12.09 -10.72 13.69
C ALA A 541 11.77 -11.73 14.81
N LEU A 542 12.69 -12.67 15.12
CA LEU A 542 12.52 -13.59 16.25
C LEU A 542 12.47 -12.84 17.61
N GLN A 543 13.30 -11.82 17.79
CA GLN A 543 13.31 -11.01 19.01
C GLN A 543 12.01 -10.22 19.20
N SER A 544 11.36 -9.81 18.12
CA SER A 544 10.11 -9.05 18.18
C SER A 544 8.96 -9.83 18.84
N VAL A 545 9.01 -11.17 18.81
CA VAL A 545 8.00 -12.04 19.43
C VAL A 545 8.00 -11.92 20.97
N LYS A 546 9.05 -11.38 21.57
CA LYS A 546 9.10 -11.12 23.01
C LYS A 546 7.94 -10.25 23.52
N PHE A 547 7.36 -9.45 22.65
CA PHE A 547 6.19 -8.64 22.99
C PHE A 547 5.06 -9.47 23.66
N PHE A 548 4.88 -10.71 23.25
CA PHE A 548 3.84 -11.59 23.76
C PHE A 548 4.31 -12.54 24.87
N GLY A 549 5.59 -12.91 24.92
CA GLY A 549 6.10 -14.00 25.74
C GLY A 549 7.26 -13.67 26.68
N GLN A 550 7.64 -12.39 26.86
CA GLN A 550 8.84 -12.00 27.60
C GLN A 550 8.86 -12.45 29.07
N ASP A 551 7.70 -12.71 29.68
CA ASP A 551 7.59 -13.12 31.08
C ASP A 551 7.46 -14.65 31.24
N ASP A 552 7.53 -15.42 30.13
CA ASP A 552 7.37 -16.86 30.13
C ASP A 552 8.70 -17.59 29.93
N GLN A 553 9.08 -18.44 30.91
CA GLN A 553 10.37 -19.13 30.89
C GLN A 553 10.47 -20.17 29.76
N GLN A 554 9.38 -20.84 29.38
CA GLN A 554 9.38 -21.79 28.28
C GLN A 554 9.61 -21.06 26.94
N PHE A 555 8.90 -19.97 26.73
CA PHE A 555 9.12 -19.13 25.54
C PHE A 555 10.57 -18.63 25.44
N LEU A 556 11.12 -18.07 26.53
CA LEU A 556 12.50 -17.55 26.54
C LEU A 556 13.53 -18.65 26.24
N THR A 557 13.30 -19.86 26.76
CA THR A 557 14.17 -21.02 26.48
C THR A 557 14.12 -21.42 25.01
N LEU A 558 12.92 -21.46 24.41
CA LEU A 558 12.74 -21.77 22.99
C LEU A 558 13.32 -20.67 22.10
N LEU A 559 13.09 -19.40 22.42
CA LEU A 559 13.68 -18.28 21.68
C LEU A 559 15.22 -18.39 21.66
N LYS A 560 15.85 -18.65 22.83
CA LYS A 560 17.29 -18.85 22.91
C LYS A 560 17.77 -20.01 22.02
N ALA A 561 17.05 -21.10 22.01
CA ALA A 561 17.38 -22.26 21.16
C ALA A 561 17.28 -21.91 19.67
N LYS A 562 16.22 -21.19 19.24
CA LYS A 562 16.06 -20.73 17.85
C LYS A 562 17.16 -19.77 17.42
N LEU A 563 17.52 -18.81 18.27
CA LEU A 563 18.64 -17.88 18.03
C LEU A 563 20.00 -18.59 17.93
N LEU A 564 20.22 -19.61 18.75
CA LEU A 564 21.44 -20.44 18.67
C LEU A 564 21.51 -21.18 17.32
N THR A 565 20.40 -21.80 16.90
CA THR A 565 20.30 -22.46 15.59
C THR A 565 20.57 -21.48 14.45
N LEU A 566 19.99 -20.29 14.50
CA LEU A 566 20.19 -19.25 13.50
C LEU A 566 21.66 -18.84 13.38
N ASN A 567 22.35 -18.67 14.51
CA ASN A 567 23.79 -18.36 14.53
C ASN A 567 24.66 -19.46 13.96
N GLN A 568 24.35 -20.74 14.27
CA GLN A 568 25.04 -21.88 13.68
C GLN A 568 24.84 -21.97 12.15
N MET A 569 23.64 -21.68 11.67
CA MET A 569 23.36 -21.58 10.23
C MET A 569 24.17 -20.45 9.60
N ARG A 570 24.22 -19.26 10.22
CA ARG A 570 25.02 -18.11 9.75
C ARG A 570 26.47 -18.51 9.53
N GLU A 571 27.11 -19.10 10.53
CA GLU A 571 28.51 -19.53 10.45
C GLU A 571 28.75 -20.58 9.33
N THR A 572 27.83 -21.52 9.19
CA THR A 572 27.91 -22.57 8.17
C THR A 572 27.76 -21.98 6.76
N TRP A 573 26.77 -21.15 6.55
CA TRP A 573 26.48 -20.59 5.23
C TRP A 573 27.51 -19.54 4.79
N GLN A 574 28.12 -18.81 5.74
CA GLN A 574 29.27 -17.95 5.42
C GLN A 574 30.46 -18.74 4.91
N LYS A 575 30.75 -19.94 5.49
CA LYS A 575 31.80 -20.85 5.00
C LYS A 575 31.45 -21.42 3.63
N GLU A 576 30.21 -21.80 3.39
CA GLU A 576 29.75 -22.28 2.08
C GLU A 576 29.86 -21.18 1.01
N LEU A 577 29.44 -19.95 1.31
CA LEU A 577 29.56 -18.81 0.40
C LEU A 577 31.03 -18.54 0.05
N GLU A 578 31.93 -18.64 1.02
CA GLU A 578 33.37 -18.52 0.78
C GLU A 578 33.91 -19.66 -0.12
N ALA A 579 33.43 -20.86 0.07
CA ALA A 579 33.81 -21.99 -0.79
C ALA A 579 33.36 -21.81 -2.26
N VAL A 580 32.13 -21.26 -2.45
CA VAL A 580 31.63 -20.89 -3.78
C VAL A 580 32.50 -19.77 -4.41
N TYR A 581 32.90 -18.78 -3.66
CA TYR A 581 33.82 -17.75 -4.15
C TYR A 581 35.17 -18.33 -4.60
N LEU A 582 35.80 -19.16 -3.75
CA LEU A 582 37.09 -19.78 -4.09
C LEU A 582 37.01 -20.70 -5.29
N ALA A 583 35.96 -21.51 -5.42
CA ALA A 583 35.70 -22.36 -6.56
C ALA A 583 35.50 -21.53 -7.85
N THR A 584 34.79 -20.42 -7.78
CA THR A 584 34.60 -19.51 -8.91
C THR A 584 35.88 -18.82 -9.30
N CYS A 585 36.72 -18.36 -8.35
CA CYS A 585 38.06 -17.86 -8.64
C CYS A 585 38.92 -18.86 -9.37
N ALA A 586 38.94 -20.11 -8.89
CA ALA A 586 39.73 -21.22 -9.52
C ALA A 586 39.24 -21.50 -10.96
N SER A 587 37.93 -21.57 -11.16
CA SER A 587 37.30 -21.80 -12.47
C SER A 587 37.65 -20.69 -13.47
N GLN A 588 37.63 -19.43 -13.04
CA GLN A 588 37.94 -18.29 -13.88
C GLN A 588 39.43 -17.92 -13.94
N LYS A 589 40.30 -18.67 -13.24
CA LYS A 589 41.74 -18.40 -13.11
C LYS A 589 42.04 -16.99 -12.56
N VAL A 590 41.24 -16.51 -11.62
CA VAL A 590 41.40 -15.26 -10.93
C VAL A 590 41.98 -15.51 -9.55
N LYS A 591 42.90 -14.65 -9.10
CA LYS A 591 43.45 -14.77 -7.73
C LYS A 591 42.37 -14.31 -6.71
N SER A 592 42.19 -15.10 -5.65
CA SER A 592 41.34 -14.71 -4.54
C SER A 592 41.91 -13.50 -3.79
N GLU A 593 41.05 -12.57 -3.41
CA GLU A 593 41.38 -11.37 -2.64
C GLU A 593 40.83 -11.46 -1.22
N LYS A 594 41.48 -10.82 -0.25
CA LYS A 594 40.95 -10.67 1.09
C LYS A 594 39.84 -9.61 1.11
N LEU A 595 38.84 -9.83 1.98
CA LEU A 595 37.83 -8.81 2.24
C LEU A 595 38.44 -7.71 3.14
N GLU A 596 38.67 -6.55 2.55
CA GLU A 596 39.16 -5.38 3.26
C GLU A 596 38.24 -4.19 3.01
N LEU A 597 38.11 -3.32 4.00
CA LEU A 597 37.38 -2.08 3.83
C LEU A 597 38.23 -1.06 3.08
N THR A 598 37.63 -0.39 2.12
CA THR A 598 38.25 0.75 1.44
C THR A 598 38.42 1.94 2.39
N ALA A 599 39.22 2.94 2.01
CA ALA A 599 39.41 4.15 2.81
C ALA A 599 38.09 4.89 3.06
N ASP A 600 37.19 4.96 2.05
CA ASP A 600 35.88 5.58 2.22
C ASP A 600 34.97 4.76 3.12
N GLU A 601 34.98 3.45 3.05
CA GLU A 601 34.22 2.60 3.95
C GLU A 601 34.71 2.74 5.39
N LEU A 602 36.03 2.76 5.63
CA LEU A 602 36.58 3.00 6.97
C LEU A 602 36.20 4.38 7.50
N ARG A 603 36.17 5.39 6.67
CA ARG A 603 35.74 6.74 7.02
C ARG A 603 34.24 6.77 7.37
N LEU A 604 33.40 6.22 6.52
CA LEU A 604 31.92 6.26 6.66
C LEU A 604 31.39 5.29 7.70
N SER A 605 32.15 4.27 8.09
CA SER A 605 31.84 3.41 9.24
C SER A 605 31.91 4.16 10.60
N ARG A 606 32.50 5.35 10.61
CA ARG A 606 32.64 6.20 11.82
C ARG A 606 31.67 7.38 11.83
N ILE A 607 30.83 7.55 10.84
CA ILE A 607 29.85 8.64 10.78
C ILE A 607 28.45 8.06 10.98
N VAL A 608 27.77 8.54 12.04
CA VAL A 608 26.44 8.07 12.45
C VAL A 608 25.44 9.19 12.24
N PRO A 609 24.43 9.01 11.36
CA PRO A 609 23.32 9.93 11.26
C PRO A 609 22.38 9.76 12.48
N VAL A 610 21.99 10.89 13.07
CA VAL A 610 21.04 10.96 14.18
C VAL A 610 19.86 11.81 13.73
N ARG A 611 18.65 11.30 13.84
CA ARG A 611 17.43 12.06 13.49
C ARG A 611 17.31 13.30 14.36
N LYS A 612 16.90 14.40 13.74
CA LYS A 612 16.41 15.58 14.44
C LYS A 612 14.89 15.62 14.38
N PRO A 613 14.22 16.21 15.38
CA PRO A 613 12.80 16.50 15.27
C PRO A 613 12.54 17.29 13.99
N LEU A 614 11.57 16.87 13.19
CA LEU A 614 11.19 17.63 12.00
C LEU A 614 10.65 19.01 12.42
N PRO A 615 10.96 20.08 11.68
CA PRO A 615 10.33 21.38 11.90
C PRO A 615 8.80 21.24 11.83
N ALA A 616 8.08 22.06 12.59
CA ALA A 616 6.62 22.08 12.56
C ALA A 616 6.14 22.24 11.10
N GLY A 617 5.30 21.32 10.63
CA GLY A 617 4.77 21.32 9.26
C GLY A 617 5.65 20.63 8.21
N ALA A 618 6.80 20.05 8.57
CA ALA A 618 7.58 19.23 7.64
C ALA A 618 7.03 17.81 7.60
N GLU A 619 6.67 17.35 6.41
CA GLU A 619 6.18 16.01 6.17
C GLU A 619 7.29 15.11 5.63
N PRO A 620 7.29 13.79 5.92
CA PRO A 620 8.37 12.89 5.51
C PRO A 620 8.67 12.90 4.00
N TRP A 621 7.66 13.04 3.13
CA TRP A 621 7.86 13.14 1.67
C TRP A 621 8.42 14.50 1.22
N THR A 622 8.42 15.52 2.06
CA THR A 622 9.10 16.80 1.73
C THR A 622 10.60 16.62 1.61
N VAL A 623 11.15 15.50 2.10
CA VAL A 623 12.56 15.14 1.95
C VAL A 623 12.93 15.05 0.47
N LEU A 624 12.20 14.26 -0.31
CA LEU A 624 12.46 14.10 -1.74
C LEU A 624 12.32 15.41 -2.51
N MET A 625 11.33 16.23 -2.15
CA MET A 625 11.16 17.57 -2.75
C MET A 625 12.35 18.47 -2.43
N LYS A 626 12.80 18.51 -1.16
CA LYS A 626 13.97 19.30 -0.76
C LYS A 626 15.26 18.82 -1.45
N LEU A 627 15.45 17.52 -1.59
CA LEU A 627 16.61 16.98 -2.32
C LEU A 627 16.60 17.41 -3.78
N ARG A 628 15.42 17.44 -4.42
CA ARG A 628 15.24 17.97 -5.79
C ARG A 628 15.51 19.47 -5.86
N GLU A 629 14.98 20.26 -4.93
CA GLU A 629 15.23 21.72 -4.84
C GLU A 629 16.71 22.04 -4.62
N MET A 630 17.42 21.21 -3.84
CA MET A 630 18.86 21.33 -3.61
C MET A 630 19.70 20.81 -4.78
N ASN A 631 19.06 20.31 -5.85
CA ASN A 631 19.71 19.75 -7.03
C ASN A 631 20.80 18.71 -6.71
N VAL A 632 20.51 17.83 -5.75
CA VAL A 632 21.43 16.78 -5.32
C VAL A 632 21.55 15.73 -6.41
N GLN A 633 22.74 15.61 -6.98
CA GLN A 633 23.04 14.64 -8.03
C GLN A 633 23.48 13.31 -7.40
N VAL A 634 22.56 12.35 -7.39
CA VAL A 634 22.79 10.98 -6.91
C VAL A 634 22.21 9.97 -7.91
N SER A 635 22.67 8.72 -7.80
CA SER A 635 22.12 7.62 -8.58
C SER A 635 20.58 7.51 -8.39
N PRO A 636 19.81 7.18 -9.44
CA PRO A 636 18.37 6.91 -9.33
C PRO A 636 18.03 5.86 -8.26
N PHE A 637 18.90 4.89 -8.03
CA PHE A 637 18.73 3.85 -6.98
C PHE A 637 18.62 4.42 -5.57
N ILE A 638 19.23 5.58 -5.29
CA ILE A 638 19.10 6.26 -4.00
C ILE A 638 17.64 6.69 -3.76
N PHE A 639 16.95 7.16 -4.80
CA PHE A 639 15.54 7.55 -4.67
C PHE A 639 14.61 6.35 -4.48
N GLN A 640 14.95 5.19 -5.04
CA GLN A 640 14.20 3.94 -4.81
C GLN A 640 14.36 3.42 -3.39
N ALA A 641 15.58 3.57 -2.82
CA ALA A 641 15.91 3.12 -1.48
C ALA A 641 15.71 4.22 -0.41
N GLU A 642 15.18 5.39 -0.76
CA GLU A 642 15.11 6.57 0.13
C GLU A 642 14.42 6.27 1.44
N PHE A 643 13.27 5.62 1.38
CA PHE A 643 12.49 5.28 2.57
C PHE A 643 13.32 4.42 3.54
N GLU A 644 13.95 3.37 3.05
CA GLU A 644 14.78 2.47 3.87
C GLU A 644 16.05 3.14 4.37
N LEU A 645 16.75 3.91 3.54
CA LEU A 645 17.91 4.69 3.98
C LEU A 645 17.58 5.59 5.17
N ARG A 646 16.42 6.23 5.14
CA ARG A 646 15.94 7.07 6.22
C ARG A 646 15.46 6.25 7.42
N ASN A 647 14.81 5.13 7.18
CA ASN A 647 14.26 4.28 8.23
C ASN A 647 15.33 3.54 9.02
N PHE A 648 16.44 3.15 8.42
CA PHE A 648 17.57 2.55 9.10
C PHE A 648 18.32 3.50 10.08
N ILE A 649 18.02 4.81 10.07
CA ILE A 649 18.60 5.76 11.02
C ILE A 649 18.07 5.45 12.43
N ASN A 650 18.90 4.87 13.27
CA ASN A 650 18.59 4.53 14.67
C ASN A 650 19.55 5.22 15.68
N GLY A 651 20.44 6.11 15.22
CA GLY A 651 21.42 6.78 16.05
C GLY A 651 22.62 5.90 16.46
N GLN A 652 22.73 4.68 15.95
CA GLN A 652 23.82 3.74 16.21
C GLN A 652 24.49 3.24 14.94
N ARG A 653 23.71 2.98 13.89
CA ARG A 653 24.19 2.56 12.55
C ARG A 653 24.94 3.70 11.89
N SER A 654 26.14 3.39 11.39
CA SER A 654 26.92 4.32 10.57
C SER A 654 26.33 4.45 9.15
N ILE A 655 26.80 5.42 8.39
CA ILE A 655 26.43 5.57 6.97
C ILE A 655 26.75 4.28 6.20
N LEU A 656 27.88 3.63 6.50
CA LEU A 656 28.23 2.35 5.89
C LEU A 656 27.25 1.24 6.26
N ASP A 657 26.87 1.13 7.54
CA ASP A 657 25.90 0.13 8.01
C ASP A 657 24.53 0.33 7.33
N ILE A 658 24.07 1.57 7.22
CA ILE A 658 22.80 1.89 6.55
C ILE A 658 22.86 1.60 5.06
N ARG A 659 23.97 1.98 4.38
CA ARG A 659 24.20 1.63 2.99
C ARG A 659 24.15 0.12 2.78
N ASN A 660 24.80 -0.64 3.64
CA ASN A 660 24.86 -2.09 3.54
C ASN A 660 23.49 -2.72 3.76
N ALA A 661 22.73 -2.27 4.75
CA ALA A 661 21.38 -2.74 5.00
C ALA A 661 20.43 -2.48 3.83
N ALA A 662 20.40 -1.25 3.32
CA ALA A 662 19.58 -0.90 2.17
C ALA A 662 20.02 -1.63 0.88
N SER A 663 21.34 -1.79 0.65
CA SER A 663 21.85 -2.54 -0.50
C SER A 663 21.51 -4.02 -0.50
N ALA A 664 21.30 -4.61 0.68
CA ALA A 664 20.89 -6.00 0.78
C ALA A 664 19.44 -6.23 0.31
N GLU A 665 18.60 -5.22 0.44
CA GLU A 665 17.21 -5.26 -0.03
C GLU A 665 17.10 -4.95 -1.52
N TYR A 666 17.75 -3.87 -1.94
CA TYR A 666 17.76 -3.38 -3.32
C TYR A 666 19.01 -3.88 -4.08
N GLU A 667 19.42 -3.14 -5.11
CA GLU A 667 20.71 -3.31 -5.76
C GLU A 667 21.82 -2.60 -4.95
N PRO A 668 23.10 -3.01 -5.12
CA PRO A 668 24.20 -2.37 -4.41
C PRO A 668 24.26 -0.86 -4.61
N LEU A 669 23.98 -0.10 -3.56
CA LEU A 669 23.95 1.36 -3.60
C LEU A 669 25.39 1.93 -3.65
N PRO A 670 25.67 2.94 -4.52
CA PRO A 670 26.96 3.63 -4.53
C PRO A 670 27.19 4.36 -3.19
N LEU A 671 28.23 3.99 -2.45
CA LEU A 671 28.49 4.48 -1.09
C LEU A 671 28.62 6.02 -1.03
N LEU A 672 29.31 6.63 -1.99
CA LEU A 672 29.49 8.09 -2.03
C LEU A 672 28.19 8.84 -2.36
N ASP A 673 27.24 8.20 -3.06
CA ASP A 673 25.93 8.81 -3.29
C ASP A 673 25.06 8.72 -2.05
N VAL A 674 25.16 7.63 -1.25
CA VAL A 674 24.54 7.54 0.08
C VAL A 674 25.13 8.60 1.02
N GLU A 675 26.42 8.86 0.99
CA GLU A 675 27.04 9.96 1.73
C GLU A 675 26.45 11.32 1.34
N LYS A 676 26.37 11.62 0.04
CA LYS A 676 25.76 12.87 -0.47
C LYS A 676 24.30 13.02 -0.01
N TYR A 677 23.56 11.92 -0.02
CA TYR A 677 22.20 11.91 0.48
C TYR A 677 22.13 12.32 1.96
N PHE A 678 22.95 11.73 2.84
CA PHE A 678 22.98 12.09 4.26
C PHE A 678 23.49 13.51 4.51
N GLN A 679 24.46 13.99 3.74
CA GLN A 679 24.91 15.39 3.79
C GLN A 679 23.78 16.36 3.39
N ALA A 680 22.96 15.99 2.43
CA ALA A 680 21.80 16.78 2.03
C ALA A 680 20.71 16.80 3.12
N LEU A 681 20.47 15.66 3.81
CA LEU A 681 19.56 15.60 4.97
C LEU A 681 20.08 16.46 6.13
N GLU A 682 21.38 16.46 6.38
CA GLU A 682 22.00 17.31 7.43
C GLU A 682 21.81 18.79 7.08
N LYS A 683 22.10 19.18 5.82
CA LYS A 683 21.89 20.53 5.34
C LYS A 683 20.43 20.96 5.38
N ALA A 684 19.49 20.04 5.19
CA ALA A 684 18.05 20.27 5.34
C ALA A 684 17.60 20.33 6.81
N GLY A 685 18.49 20.07 7.77
CA GLY A 685 18.21 20.10 9.20
C GLY A 685 17.47 18.86 9.73
N MET A 686 17.40 17.78 8.95
CA MET A 686 16.67 16.56 9.29
C MET A 686 17.49 15.54 10.09
N VAL A 687 18.80 15.57 9.92
CA VAL A 687 19.75 14.72 10.66
C VAL A 687 20.93 15.54 11.17
N GLU A 688 21.68 14.96 12.08
CA GLU A 688 23.01 15.41 12.51
C GLU A 688 23.98 14.27 12.27
N LEU A 689 25.10 14.54 11.58
CA LEU A 689 26.14 13.55 11.33
C LEU A 689 27.18 13.58 12.46
N LYS A 690 27.18 12.58 13.32
CA LYS A 690 28.10 12.45 14.46
C LYS A 690 29.25 11.51 14.14
N LYS A 691 30.44 11.82 14.58
CA LYS A 691 31.59 10.90 14.55
C LYS A 691 31.51 9.97 15.76
N LYS A 692 31.67 8.65 15.51
CA LYS A 692 31.92 7.65 16.56
C LYS A 692 33.26 7.88 17.23
#